data_597337cd6588faa7ac785b00cc7daa6a
#
_entry.id   597337cd6588faa7ac785b00cc7daa6a
#
_cell.length_a   1.000
_cell.length_b   1.000
_cell.length_c   1.000
_cell.angle_alpha   90.00
_cell.angle_beta   90.00
_cell.angle_gamma   90.00
#
_symmetry.space_group_name_H-M   'P 1'
#
loop_
_entity.id
_entity.type
_entity.pdbx_description
1 polymer ?
#
loop_
_entity_poly.entity_id
_entity_poly.type
_entity_poly.pdbx_seq_one_letter_code
_entity_poly.pdbx_strand_id
1 'polypeptide(L)'
;MLERSARGGGLHVVFRRHPEMDQEANLRWASDLLGVEYDAGAKDITRVFFATTSEDLLYLHEDLFDNTECGAATGSATATKAATKTATEAVATASETTQKGERKSGGPTAPMASETTSAVSETVSKSDGQSEEKSQTEEGETTSKEADETTTEEQEGHTGEEESEEEKLLRYKGIPYDRIIEKWWTFYNDGEHPIRSNRNTLTFELAVNLRHICGFDRSVLDRVIPCYDGFAEAEKLSCIDSALGERKTQMPKRLKDVIEAVRQDMIVEGREVDSIDEAMEQDDLFYYNALPMMPQGVRESINAVGPHLAMPVIFAIAPAIGMLATGVRVDIHGKPSQLNLISYIAGDYASGKGSIDPVVAAWLSEVKLLDKSYLEAEEEWRAQKRAAKNKKEQPEDPKYPVRCLTLNNTVANLADRLANTRGKHAFSFTPEADTVAQKWRTAMCDFSVMLRQAYDGTPYDREAKSADAVNVHIEKLLWNVVMCGTPDALYRVVTNYTDGFLSRIALARTPDNTFTPLSESLYRLTPEQETKIQQVAHLLPLMIGDVELPKLEEKGRQWLEQIRLEGIKNDDKTLARQRFRTCPTAMRMTTCLMLCRVAEQLIQNYGMQGAETRLKAEPTLWQKLLRRQQTPQMLEAFNVVADYMIDNTIFFFRNRIESAFHSPDYVPSGKPRSRRTKNDTIYEQLADRFTTEEAYDTSISVRGFEVTKGRVFTMLYRWEKQGMVERLDKGVYRKTQRAVVL
;
A
#
# COMPACT_ATOMS: atom_id res chain seq x y z
N MET A 1 4.11 -26.97 28.56
CA MET A 1 3.76 -27.81 27.41
C MET A 1 4.98 -28.63 27.00
N LEU A 2 4.80 -29.87 26.69
CA LEU A 2 5.85 -30.74 26.13
C LEU A 2 5.33 -31.38 24.86
N GLU A 3 6.09 -31.28 23.77
CA GLU A 3 5.74 -31.86 22.47
C GLU A 3 6.95 -32.46 21.75
N ARG A 4 6.72 -33.39 20.83
CA ARG A 4 7.77 -33.90 19.95
C ARG A 4 8.09 -32.88 18.85
N SER A 5 9.35 -32.74 18.52
CA SER A 5 9.75 -31.88 17.38
C SER A 5 9.21 -32.44 16.06
N ALA A 6 8.92 -31.58 15.10
CA ALA A 6 8.38 -31.94 13.79
C ALA A 6 9.22 -32.97 12.99
N ARG A 7 10.50 -33.15 13.34
CA ARG A 7 11.39 -34.17 12.75
C ARG A 7 11.48 -35.45 13.59
N GLY A 8 10.74 -35.55 14.70
CA GLY A 8 10.69 -36.71 15.57
C GLY A 8 11.94 -37.01 16.39
N GLY A 9 13.01 -36.24 16.26
CA GLY A 9 14.29 -36.48 16.90
C GLY A 9 14.57 -35.67 18.18
N GLY A 10 13.61 -34.88 18.65
CA GLY A 10 13.77 -34.02 19.83
C GLY A 10 12.45 -33.68 20.49
N LEU A 11 12.53 -32.94 21.58
CA LEU A 11 11.39 -32.46 22.35
C LEU A 11 11.42 -30.94 22.45
N HIS A 12 10.26 -30.29 22.35
CA HIS A 12 10.08 -28.89 22.68
C HIS A 12 9.41 -28.77 24.03
N VAL A 13 9.99 -27.96 24.90
CA VAL A 13 9.45 -27.65 26.23
C VAL A 13 9.10 -26.18 26.27
N VAL A 14 7.83 -25.87 26.49
CA VAL A 14 7.35 -24.50 26.68
C VAL A 14 6.96 -24.34 28.16
N PHE A 15 7.51 -23.32 28.80
CA PHE A 15 7.30 -23.05 30.22
C PHE A 15 7.14 -21.55 30.48
N ARG A 16 6.51 -21.22 31.61
CA ARG A 16 6.42 -19.83 32.08
C ARG A 16 7.76 -19.40 32.63
N ARG A 17 8.29 -18.31 32.16
CA ARG A 17 9.55 -17.75 32.64
C ARG A 17 9.37 -17.02 33.96
N HIS A 18 10.43 -16.97 34.76
CA HIS A 18 10.51 -16.06 35.89
C HIS A 18 10.70 -14.63 35.41
N PRO A 19 9.85 -13.68 35.80
CA PRO A 19 9.91 -12.31 35.30
C PRO A 19 11.19 -11.56 35.73
N GLU A 20 11.82 -11.98 36.82
CA GLU A 20 13.05 -11.40 37.39
C GLU A 20 14.34 -11.96 36.75
N MET A 21 14.23 -12.93 35.82
CA MET A 21 15.36 -13.57 35.17
C MET A 21 15.40 -13.18 33.70
N ASP A 22 16.60 -12.98 33.16
CA ASP A 22 16.78 -12.81 31.70
C ASP A 22 16.52 -14.13 30.95
N GLN A 23 16.56 -14.08 29.62
CA GLN A 23 16.23 -15.23 28.77
C GLN A 23 17.20 -16.41 29.04
N GLU A 24 18.49 -16.14 29.15
CA GLU A 24 19.49 -17.19 29.34
C GLU A 24 19.40 -17.79 30.76
N ALA A 25 19.16 -16.98 31.76
CA ALA A 25 18.97 -17.47 33.14
C ALA A 25 17.73 -18.34 33.27
N ASN A 26 16.61 -17.99 32.58
CA ASN A 26 15.42 -18.82 32.51
C ASN A 26 15.68 -20.16 31.81
N LEU A 27 16.45 -20.18 30.72
CA LEU A 27 16.78 -21.43 30.04
C LEU A 27 17.68 -22.32 30.91
N ARG A 28 18.68 -21.76 31.58
CA ARG A 28 19.52 -22.51 32.53
C ARG A 28 18.70 -23.07 33.70
N TRP A 29 17.84 -22.27 34.29
CA TRP A 29 16.96 -22.71 35.36
C TRP A 29 16.07 -23.89 34.92
N ALA A 30 15.47 -23.81 33.73
CA ALA A 30 14.68 -24.90 33.19
C ALA A 30 15.51 -26.15 32.86
N SER A 31 16.73 -25.97 32.36
CA SER A 31 17.69 -27.03 32.09
C SER A 31 18.07 -27.78 33.35
N ASP A 32 18.43 -27.05 34.40
CA ASP A 32 18.78 -27.62 35.69
C ASP A 32 17.60 -28.35 36.33
N LEU A 33 16.37 -27.79 36.24
CA LEU A 33 15.17 -28.37 36.77
C LEU A 33 14.79 -29.71 36.10
N LEU A 34 14.95 -29.76 34.76
CA LEU A 34 14.62 -30.94 33.96
C LEU A 34 15.76 -31.95 33.84
N GLY A 35 16.99 -31.57 34.22
CA GLY A 35 18.18 -32.39 34.08
C GLY A 35 18.57 -32.64 32.64
N VAL A 36 18.25 -31.70 31.71
CA VAL A 36 18.47 -31.81 30.30
C VAL A 36 19.15 -30.53 29.81
N GLU A 37 20.21 -30.66 29.03
CA GLU A 37 20.90 -29.50 28.43
C GLU A 37 20.03 -28.81 27.38
N TYR A 38 19.88 -27.48 27.49
CA TYR A 38 19.08 -26.72 26.54
C TYR A 38 19.82 -26.43 25.23
N ASP A 39 19.10 -26.32 24.13
CA ASP A 39 19.65 -25.89 22.83
C ASP A 39 20.15 -24.44 22.91
N ALA A 40 21.43 -24.20 22.66
CA ALA A 40 22.02 -22.88 22.66
C ALA A 40 21.35 -21.90 21.66
N GLY A 41 20.69 -22.40 20.63
CA GLY A 41 19.89 -21.61 19.71
C GLY A 41 18.57 -21.09 20.29
N ALA A 42 18.11 -21.63 21.42
CA ALA A 42 16.87 -21.18 22.10
C ALA A 42 17.04 -19.82 22.82
N LYS A 43 18.27 -19.26 22.84
CA LYS A 43 18.54 -17.89 23.35
C LYS A 43 17.94 -16.82 22.44
N ASP A 44 17.78 -17.12 21.15
CA ASP A 44 17.21 -16.19 20.18
C ASP A 44 15.69 -16.20 20.28
N ILE A 45 15.11 -15.12 20.83
CA ILE A 45 13.66 -14.95 20.98
C ILE A 45 12.92 -14.82 19.64
N THR A 46 13.63 -14.57 18.55
CA THR A 46 13.06 -14.48 17.21
C THR A 46 13.02 -15.83 16.50
N ARG A 47 13.61 -16.87 17.10
CA ARG A 47 13.62 -18.20 16.52
C ARG A 47 12.22 -18.80 16.46
N VAL A 48 11.77 -19.10 15.24
CA VAL A 48 10.51 -19.78 14.97
C VAL A 48 10.76 -21.28 14.87
N PHE A 49 9.90 -22.07 15.51
CA PHE A 49 9.85 -23.53 15.34
C PHE A 49 8.49 -23.94 14.79
N PHE A 50 8.45 -25.06 14.08
CA PHE A 50 7.21 -25.55 13.48
C PHE A 50 6.29 -26.07 14.58
N ALA A 51 5.03 -25.65 14.54
CA ALA A 51 3.99 -26.24 15.36
C ALA A 51 3.80 -27.72 14.97
N THR A 52 3.62 -28.56 15.97
CA THR A 52 3.37 -29.99 15.79
C THR A 52 1.88 -30.29 15.81
N THR A 53 1.52 -31.53 15.48
CA THR A 53 0.12 -31.98 15.51
C THR A 53 -0.30 -32.34 16.94
N SER A 54 -1.60 -32.50 17.17
CA SER A 54 -2.13 -32.94 18.47
C SER A 54 -1.60 -34.32 18.89
N GLU A 55 -1.17 -35.14 17.93
CA GLU A 55 -0.59 -36.47 18.19
C GLU A 55 0.83 -36.39 18.76
N ASP A 56 1.51 -35.29 18.50
CA ASP A 56 2.87 -35.04 19.00
C ASP A 56 2.87 -34.30 20.33
N LEU A 57 1.70 -33.83 20.82
CA LEU A 57 1.55 -33.20 22.12
C LEU A 57 1.60 -34.24 23.23
N LEU A 58 2.64 -34.20 24.06
CA LEU A 58 2.87 -35.16 25.12
C LEU A 58 2.28 -34.72 26.48
N TYR A 59 2.27 -33.41 26.72
CA TYR A 59 1.75 -32.81 27.94
C TYR A 59 1.37 -31.35 27.72
N LEU A 60 0.20 -30.97 28.24
CA LEU A 60 -0.25 -29.57 28.31
C LEU A 60 -0.81 -29.27 29.68
N HIS A 61 -0.27 -28.27 30.35
CA HIS A 61 -0.82 -27.77 31.59
C HIS A 61 -2.01 -26.86 31.29
N GLU A 62 -3.13 -27.05 32.01
CA GLU A 62 -4.39 -26.35 31.76
C GLU A 62 -4.24 -24.82 31.81
N ASP A 63 -3.45 -24.30 32.76
CA ASP A 63 -3.27 -22.85 32.95
C ASP A 63 -2.06 -22.25 32.19
N LEU A 64 -1.41 -23.00 31.28
CA LEU A 64 -0.17 -22.51 30.65
C LEU A 64 -0.40 -21.23 29.85
N PHE A 65 -1.56 -21.12 29.22
CA PHE A 65 -1.95 -20.01 28.35
C PHE A 65 -2.99 -19.06 28.98
N ASP A 66 -3.40 -19.30 30.24
CA ASP A 66 -4.32 -18.38 30.93
C ASP A 66 -3.60 -17.08 31.30
N ASN A 67 -4.11 -15.98 30.78
CA ASN A 67 -3.67 -14.62 31.09
C ASN A 67 -4.26 -14.11 32.41
N THR A 68 -4.16 -14.88 33.49
CA THR A 68 -4.42 -14.32 34.80
C THR A 68 -3.22 -13.45 35.18
N GLU A 69 -3.48 -12.17 35.38
CA GLU A 69 -2.52 -11.16 35.85
C GLU A 69 -1.68 -11.73 37.00
N CYS A 70 -0.39 -11.44 36.99
CA CYS A 70 0.57 -11.79 37.99
C CYS A 70 0.25 -11.03 39.30
N GLY A 71 -0.81 -11.43 39.99
CA GLY A 71 -1.11 -11.06 41.36
C GLY A 71 -0.18 -11.84 42.27
N ALA A 72 0.50 -11.13 43.15
CA ALA A 72 1.51 -11.58 44.10
C ALA A 72 1.38 -13.04 44.55
N ALA A 73 2.36 -13.85 44.21
CA ALA A 73 2.49 -15.23 44.65
C ALA A 73 2.78 -15.32 46.16
N THR A 74 1.76 -15.63 46.92
CA THR A 74 1.92 -16.29 48.18
C THR A 74 1.17 -17.62 48.10
N GLY A 75 1.87 -18.70 47.84
CA GLY A 75 1.26 -20.03 47.86
C GLY A 75 2.12 -21.17 47.37
N SER A 76 2.70 -21.83 48.34
CA SER A 76 2.98 -23.27 48.45
C SER A 76 3.88 -23.96 47.44
N ALA A 77 5.08 -24.18 47.89
CA ALA A 77 6.11 -25.06 47.29
C ALA A 77 5.68 -26.54 47.04
N THR A 78 4.44 -26.90 47.27
CA THR A 78 3.91 -28.27 47.15
C THR A 78 3.34 -28.56 45.73
N ALA A 79 2.79 -27.57 45.07
CA ALA A 79 2.23 -27.74 43.69
C ALA A 79 3.33 -27.90 42.64
N THR A 80 4.46 -27.19 42.82
CA THR A 80 5.61 -27.21 41.89
C THR A 80 6.29 -28.58 41.86
N LYS A 81 6.35 -29.31 42.98
CA LYS A 81 6.94 -30.67 43.05
C LYS A 81 6.12 -31.73 42.34
N ALA A 82 4.78 -31.61 42.33
CA ALA A 82 3.91 -32.55 41.63
C ALA A 82 4.01 -32.40 40.12
N ALA A 83 4.00 -31.16 39.61
CA ALA A 83 4.16 -30.88 38.18
C ALA A 83 5.54 -31.29 37.65
N THR A 84 6.60 -31.07 38.46
CA THR A 84 7.97 -31.45 38.10
C THR A 84 8.13 -32.97 38.00
N LYS A 85 7.48 -33.70 38.89
CA LYS A 85 7.54 -35.18 38.89
C LYS A 85 6.86 -35.77 37.68
N THR A 86 5.72 -35.25 37.25
CA THR A 86 4.97 -35.68 36.08
C THR A 86 5.72 -35.37 34.78
N ALA A 87 6.34 -34.19 34.67
CA ALA A 87 7.14 -33.82 33.50
C ALA A 87 8.42 -34.66 33.40
N THR A 88 9.08 -34.97 34.51
CA THR A 88 10.29 -35.79 34.54
C THR A 88 9.98 -37.25 34.17
N GLU A 89 8.84 -37.79 34.63
CA GLU A 89 8.39 -39.12 34.25
C GLU A 89 8.01 -39.21 32.77
N ALA A 90 7.38 -38.18 32.21
CA ALA A 90 7.05 -38.12 30.80
C ALA A 90 8.31 -38.08 29.88
N VAL A 91 9.32 -37.32 30.29
CA VAL A 91 10.61 -37.26 29.58
C VAL A 91 11.36 -38.59 29.66
N ALA A 92 11.35 -39.23 30.83
CA ALA A 92 11.98 -40.56 31.01
C ALA A 92 11.31 -41.63 30.17
N THR A 93 9.99 -41.63 30.07
CA THR A 93 9.20 -42.60 29.28
C THR A 93 9.42 -42.39 27.77
N ALA A 94 9.55 -41.13 27.33
CA ALA A 94 9.83 -40.81 25.90
C ALA A 94 11.24 -41.23 25.47
N SER A 95 12.25 -41.11 26.36
CA SER A 95 13.63 -41.54 26.06
C SER A 95 13.78 -43.06 25.99
N GLU A 96 13.06 -43.81 26.80
CA GLU A 96 13.05 -45.28 26.73
C GLU A 96 12.39 -45.83 25.43
N THR A 97 11.36 -45.15 24.91
CA THR A 97 10.69 -45.54 23.66
C THR A 97 11.55 -45.33 22.44
N THR A 98 12.43 -44.31 22.46
CA THR A 98 13.33 -43.98 21.35
C THR A 98 14.53 -44.98 21.24
N GLN A 99 14.96 -45.58 22.38
CA GLN A 99 16.06 -46.55 22.40
C GLN A 99 15.65 -47.99 21.96
N LYS A 100 14.37 -48.29 21.91
CA LYS A 100 13.87 -49.64 21.46
C LYS A 100 13.60 -49.74 19.96
N GLY A 101 13.75 -48.63 19.17
CA GLY A 101 13.48 -48.58 17.74
C GLY A 101 14.68 -48.90 16.82
N GLU A 102 15.90 -48.97 17.34
CA GLU A 102 17.10 -49.26 16.52
C GLU A 102 17.57 -50.71 16.64
N ARG A 103 16.94 -51.60 15.93
CA ARG A 103 17.59 -52.84 15.46
C ARG A 103 16.79 -53.53 14.34
N LYS A 104 17.37 -53.46 13.14
CA LYS A 104 17.30 -54.32 11.93
C LYS A 104 16.93 -53.49 10.69
N SER A 105 17.59 -53.48 9.60
CA SER A 105 18.69 -54.22 9.03
C SER A 105 19.03 -53.62 7.66
N GLY A 106 20.30 -53.67 7.34
CA GLY A 106 20.78 -54.18 6.06
C GLY A 106 20.91 -53.17 4.93
N GLY A 107 22.17 -52.72 4.70
CA GLY A 107 22.59 -52.19 3.41
C GLY A 107 22.76 -53.32 2.37
N PRO A 108 23.36 -53.12 1.24
CA PRO A 108 24.38 -52.12 0.89
C PRO A 108 24.26 -51.49 -0.51
N THR A 109 25.19 -50.61 -0.78
CA THR A 109 25.92 -50.30 -2.04
C THR A 109 25.68 -48.94 -2.68
N ALA A 110 26.75 -48.14 -2.53
CA ALA A 110 27.14 -47.11 -3.47
C ALA A 110 27.73 -47.75 -4.75
N PRO A 111 28.08 -47.05 -5.85
CA PRO A 111 29.07 -45.96 -5.82
C PRO A 111 29.01 -44.86 -6.91
N MET A 112 29.88 -43.87 -6.73
CA MET A 112 30.68 -43.07 -7.70
C MET A 112 29.95 -42.00 -8.51
N ALA A 113 30.35 -40.79 -8.44
CA ALA A 113 31.57 -39.97 -8.57
C ALA A 113 31.58 -39.21 -9.90
N SER A 114 31.87 -37.93 -9.82
CA SER A 114 32.87 -37.12 -10.52
C SER A 114 32.54 -35.64 -10.33
N GLU A 115 33.34 -34.89 -9.59
CA GLU A 115 34.52 -34.11 -9.99
C GLU A 115 34.22 -33.10 -11.10
N THR A 116 34.45 -31.83 -10.81
CA THR A 116 35.66 -31.02 -11.05
C THR A 116 35.44 -29.59 -10.54
N THR A 117 36.16 -29.14 -9.58
CA THR A 117 37.38 -28.29 -9.52
C THR A 117 37.38 -27.03 -10.36
N SER A 118 37.64 -25.91 -9.71
CA SER A 118 38.83 -25.08 -9.61
C SER A 118 38.47 -23.73 -8.99
N ALA A 119 38.99 -23.32 -7.88
CA ALA A 119 40.34 -22.96 -7.47
C ALA A 119 40.72 -21.51 -7.80
N VAL A 120 41.07 -20.80 -6.72
CA VAL A 120 42.20 -19.90 -6.47
C VAL A 120 42.02 -18.46 -6.93
N SER A 121 42.22 -17.45 -6.13
CA SER A 121 43.47 -17.11 -5.37
C SER A 121 43.24 -15.98 -4.37
N GLU A 122 43.97 -16.13 -3.31
CA GLU A 122 44.32 -15.17 -2.28
C GLU A 122 44.99 -13.90 -2.79
N THR A 123 44.89 -12.81 -2.04
CA THR A 123 46.10 -12.07 -1.63
C THR A 123 45.86 -11.28 -0.34
N VAL A 124 46.74 -11.58 0.57
CA VAL A 124 46.97 -10.97 1.89
C VAL A 124 47.87 -9.74 1.70
N SER A 125 47.64 -8.69 2.46
CA SER A 125 48.78 -7.92 3.03
C SER A 125 48.35 -7.16 4.29
N LYS A 126 49.11 -7.47 5.33
CA LYS A 126 49.23 -6.82 6.63
C LYS A 126 50.04 -5.53 6.54
N SER A 127 49.80 -4.60 7.47
CA SER A 127 50.83 -3.92 8.29
C SER A 127 50.12 -3.05 9.33
N ASP A 128 50.27 -3.37 10.51
CA ASP A 128 50.86 -2.92 11.77
C ASP A 128 51.24 -1.45 11.87
N GLY A 129 50.98 -0.88 13.06
CA GLY A 129 51.57 0.35 13.53
C GLY A 129 50.86 0.98 14.73
N GLN A 130 51.27 0.59 15.93
CA GLN A 130 50.97 1.15 17.24
C GLN A 130 51.55 2.56 17.44
N SER A 131 50.92 3.31 18.38
CA SER A 131 51.49 3.93 19.62
C SER A 131 50.54 5.06 20.08
N GLU A 132 49.95 5.02 21.27
CA GLU A 132 50.36 5.51 22.60
C GLU A 132 50.85 6.98 22.54
N GLU A 133 50.43 7.92 23.33
CA GLU A 133 50.27 8.08 24.77
C GLU A 133 49.68 9.46 25.13
N LYS A 134 48.88 9.54 26.22
CA LYS A 134 48.83 10.46 27.37
C LYS A 134 49.06 11.97 27.13
N SER A 135 48.49 12.90 27.84
CA SER A 135 47.99 13.05 29.21
C SER A 135 47.70 14.51 29.54
N GLN A 136 46.83 14.74 30.53
CA GLN A 136 46.81 15.77 31.59
C GLN A 136 46.43 17.20 31.25
N THR A 137 45.29 17.61 31.82
CA THR A 137 45.03 18.45 33.04
C THR A 137 45.55 19.87 33.03
N GLU A 138 44.67 20.82 33.37
CA GLU A 138 44.63 21.79 34.44
C GLU A 138 43.51 22.81 34.21
N GLU A 139 42.55 22.90 35.04
CA GLU A 139 42.18 23.79 36.15
C GLU A 139 42.46 25.30 36.01
N GLY A 140 41.49 26.09 36.41
CA GLY A 140 41.61 27.49 36.76
C GLY A 140 40.24 28.22 36.68
N GLU A 141 39.38 28.12 37.69
CA GLU A 141 38.97 29.08 38.74
C GLU A 141 39.21 30.57 38.39
N THR A 142 38.24 31.40 38.54
CA THR A 142 37.61 32.15 39.64
C THR A 142 36.97 33.40 39.04
N THR A 143 35.98 34.06 39.46
CA THR A 143 35.29 34.51 40.66
C THR A 143 34.12 35.44 40.24
N SER A 144 32.94 35.25 40.73
CA SER A 144 32.12 35.94 41.71
C SER A 144 31.75 37.44 41.53
N LYS A 145 30.47 37.73 41.68
CA LYS A 145 29.75 38.57 42.66
C LYS A 145 28.29 38.73 42.24
N GLU A 146 27.35 38.18 42.98
CA GLU A 146 26.51 38.75 44.08
C GLU A 146 25.81 40.05 43.71
N ALA A 147 24.52 40.18 43.76
CA ALA A 147 23.48 40.16 44.78
C ALA A 147 22.15 40.52 44.10
N ASP A 148 20.93 40.32 44.50
CA ASP A 148 20.29 40.10 45.79
C ASP A 148 18.80 39.75 45.56
N GLU A 149 18.26 38.94 46.39
CA GLU A 149 16.93 38.54 46.76
C GLU A 149 15.70 39.31 46.20
N THR A 150 14.67 38.57 45.79
CA THR A 150 13.43 38.45 46.61
C THR A 150 12.57 37.27 46.18
N THR A 151 12.27 36.44 47.16
CA THR A 151 11.38 35.31 47.23
C THR A 151 9.92 35.69 46.92
N THR A 152 9.24 34.92 46.09
CA THR A 152 7.83 34.55 46.30
C THR A 152 7.56 33.17 45.67
N GLU A 153 7.21 32.27 46.54
CA GLU A 153 6.64 30.95 46.19
C GLU A 153 5.28 31.16 45.52
N GLU A 154 5.09 30.64 44.32
CA GLU A 154 3.75 30.31 43.82
C GLU A 154 3.78 28.96 43.12
N GLN A 155 2.81 28.17 43.44
CA GLN A 155 2.51 26.81 43.15
C GLN A 155 2.47 26.51 41.67
N GLU A 156 3.13 25.41 41.26
CA GLU A 156 2.94 24.80 39.95
C GLU A 156 1.50 24.23 39.85
N GLY A 157 0.69 24.96 39.06
CA GLY A 157 -0.56 24.47 38.54
C GLY A 157 -0.35 24.12 37.06
N HIS A 158 -0.40 22.83 36.72
CA HIS A 158 -0.53 22.41 35.36
C HIS A 158 -1.87 22.91 34.80
N THR A 159 -1.83 23.96 34.00
CA THR A 159 -2.92 24.34 33.10
C THR A 159 -2.42 24.09 31.69
N GLY A 160 -2.96 23.05 31.05
CA GLY A 160 -2.85 22.90 29.60
C GLY A 160 -3.51 24.10 28.95
N GLU A 161 -2.70 25.00 28.39
CA GLU A 161 -3.17 26.08 27.52
C GLU A 161 -3.67 25.42 26.23
N GLU A 162 -4.99 25.53 25.99
CA GLU A 162 -5.56 25.27 24.68
C GLU A 162 -5.00 26.29 23.71
N GLU A 163 -4.06 25.89 22.83
CA GLU A 163 -3.58 26.71 21.73
C GLU A 163 -4.76 27.23 20.91
N SER A 164 -4.80 28.52 20.64
CA SER A 164 -5.85 29.12 19.84
C SER A 164 -5.82 28.60 18.42
N GLU A 165 -6.99 28.52 17.75
CA GLU A 165 -7.05 28.06 16.34
C GLU A 165 -6.19 28.94 15.41
N GLU A 166 -5.92 30.18 15.79
CA GLU A 166 -5.03 31.07 15.05
C GLU A 166 -3.54 30.69 15.17
N GLU A 167 -3.10 30.13 16.29
CA GLU A 167 -1.72 29.67 16.49
C GLU A 167 -1.49 28.34 15.76
N LYS A 168 -2.49 27.47 15.63
CA LYS A 168 -2.44 26.24 14.83
C LYS A 168 -2.30 26.53 13.33
N LEU A 169 -2.89 27.62 12.83
CA LEU A 169 -2.76 28.06 11.44
C LEU A 169 -1.36 28.58 11.07
N LEU A 170 -0.51 28.91 12.05
CA LEU A 170 0.85 29.40 11.85
C LEU A 170 1.91 28.28 11.91
N ARG A 171 1.51 27.03 11.86
CA ARG A 171 2.42 25.86 11.88
C ARG A 171 2.12 24.91 10.73
N TYR A 172 3.15 24.32 10.16
CA TYR A 172 3.05 23.22 9.23
C TYR A 172 3.54 21.94 9.89
N LYS A 173 2.65 21.00 10.20
CA LYS A 173 2.97 19.74 10.89
C LYS A 173 3.80 19.97 12.16
N GLY A 174 3.31 20.83 13.04
CA GLY A 174 3.99 21.22 14.29
C GLY A 174 5.19 22.15 14.11
N ILE A 175 5.69 22.39 12.90
CA ILE A 175 6.81 23.27 12.62
C ILE A 175 6.30 24.69 12.36
N PRO A 176 6.71 25.71 13.15
CA PRO A 176 6.36 27.09 12.88
C PRO A 176 6.84 27.56 11.52
N TYR A 177 6.01 28.29 10.77
CA TYR A 177 6.37 28.79 9.44
C TYR A 177 7.53 29.77 9.44
N ASP A 178 7.67 30.59 10.48
CA ASP A 178 8.81 31.47 10.65
C ASP A 178 10.14 30.73 10.63
N ARG A 179 10.25 29.60 11.32
CA ARG A 179 11.45 28.76 11.29
C ARG A 179 11.74 28.16 9.91
N ILE A 180 10.71 27.79 9.17
CA ILE A 180 10.86 27.30 7.80
C ILE A 180 11.39 28.42 6.91
N ILE A 181 10.88 29.64 7.08
CA ILE A 181 11.27 30.80 6.30
C ILE A 181 12.71 31.23 6.63
N GLU A 182 13.09 31.28 7.92
CA GLU A 182 14.46 31.61 8.33
C GLU A 182 15.47 30.59 7.82
N LYS A 183 15.13 29.31 7.90
CA LYS A 183 15.97 28.24 7.35
C LYS A 183 16.06 28.29 5.83
N TRP A 184 14.97 28.72 5.16
CA TRP A 184 14.95 28.96 3.72
C TRP A 184 15.97 30.04 3.34
N TRP A 185 16.00 31.19 4.07
CA TRP A 185 16.96 32.22 3.81
C TRP A 185 18.39 31.76 4.08
N THR A 186 18.60 30.98 5.12
CA THR A 186 19.91 30.38 5.41
C THR A 186 20.42 29.49 4.26
N PHE A 187 19.55 28.74 3.60
CA PHE A 187 19.95 27.81 2.55
C PHE A 187 20.07 28.48 1.16
N TYR A 188 19.27 29.50 0.89
CA TYR A 188 19.12 30.03 -0.46
C TYR A 188 19.37 31.49 -0.62
N ASN A 189 19.73 32.19 0.45
CA ASN A 189 20.10 33.63 0.44
C ASN A 189 21.17 33.94 1.48
N ASP A 190 22.07 33.02 1.80
CA ASP A 190 23.21 33.19 2.74
C ASP A 190 22.78 33.71 4.13
N GLY A 191 21.54 33.48 4.55
CA GLY A 191 20.96 33.96 5.82
C GLY A 191 20.49 35.41 5.79
N GLU A 192 20.60 36.11 4.66
CA GLU A 192 20.16 37.48 4.54
C GLU A 192 18.67 37.57 4.16
N HIS A 193 17.93 38.48 4.80
CA HIS A 193 16.53 38.74 4.44
C HIS A 193 16.43 39.54 3.13
N PRO A 194 15.29 39.48 2.42
CA PRO A 194 15.06 40.25 1.21
C PRO A 194 15.19 41.75 1.47
N ILE A 195 15.96 42.43 0.63
CA ILE A 195 16.16 43.88 0.66
C ILE A 195 15.45 44.55 -0.51
N ARG A 196 15.33 45.88 -0.50
CA ARG A 196 14.57 46.65 -1.49
C ARG A 196 14.92 46.37 -2.94
N SER A 197 16.13 45.95 -3.23
CA SER A 197 16.58 45.66 -4.61
C SER A 197 16.17 44.29 -5.12
N ASN A 198 15.90 43.29 -4.23
CA ASN A 198 15.62 41.89 -4.61
C ASN A 198 14.35 41.34 -3.96
N ARG A 199 13.66 42.09 -3.09
CA ARG A 199 12.52 41.59 -2.30
C ARG A 199 11.40 41.01 -3.12
N ASN A 200 11.06 41.57 -4.29
CA ASN A 200 9.98 41.07 -5.14
C ASN A 200 10.32 39.67 -5.67
N THR A 201 11.56 39.50 -6.13
CA THR A 201 12.02 38.18 -6.70
C THR A 201 12.12 37.14 -5.62
N LEU A 202 12.72 37.48 -4.49
CA LEU A 202 12.91 36.51 -3.38
C LEU A 202 11.58 36.16 -2.71
N THR A 203 10.68 37.13 -2.50
CA THR A 203 9.34 36.86 -1.96
C THR A 203 8.51 36.01 -2.91
N PHE A 204 8.59 36.25 -4.22
CA PHE A 204 7.95 35.36 -5.21
C PHE A 204 8.52 33.96 -5.16
N GLU A 205 9.85 33.78 -5.10
CA GLU A 205 10.50 32.47 -5.00
C GLU A 205 10.09 31.74 -3.71
N LEU A 206 10.06 32.44 -2.58
CA LEU A 206 9.59 31.91 -1.31
C LEU A 206 8.12 31.48 -1.42
N ALA A 207 7.24 32.32 -1.94
CA ALA A 207 5.82 32.04 -2.10
C ALA A 207 5.55 30.84 -3.02
N VAL A 208 6.30 30.70 -4.13
CA VAL A 208 6.23 29.54 -5.04
C VAL A 208 6.54 28.23 -4.32
N ASN A 209 7.40 28.26 -3.32
CA ASN A 209 7.74 27.08 -2.54
C ASN A 209 6.75 26.86 -1.39
N LEU A 210 6.47 27.89 -0.58
CA LEU A 210 5.58 27.77 0.59
C LEU A 210 4.13 27.41 0.23
N ARG A 211 3.63 27.77 -0.95
CA ARG A 211 2.26 27.43 -1.36
C ARG A 211 1.93 25.94 -1.23
N HIS A 212 2.93 25.05 -1.36
CA HIS A 212 2.75 23.61 -1.23
C HIS A 212 2.46 23.14 0.19
N ILE A 213 2.84 23.93 1.18
CA ILE A 213 2.59 23.65 2.60
C ILE A 213 1.52 24.57 3.20
N CYS A 214 1.13 25.63 2.48
CA CYS A 214 0.02 26.51 2.82
C CYS A 214 -1.29 26.12 2.12
N GLY A 215 -1.41 24.91 1.56
CA GLY A 215 -2.62 24.44 0.89
C GLY A 215 -3.02 25.23 -0.36
N PHE A 216 -2.11 25.96 -0.99
CA PHE A 216 -2.39 26.92 -2.09
C PHE A 216 -3.37 28.02 -1.69
N ASP A 217 -3.52 28.28 -0.38
CA ASP A 217 -4.40 29.31 0.13
C ASP A 217 -3.67 30.65 0.19
N ARG A 218 -4.27 31.64 -0.49
CA ARG A 218 -3.76 33.02 -0.54
C ARG A 218 -3.70 33.70 0.82
N SER A 219 -4.72 33.46 1.64
CA SER A 219 -4.84 34.10 2.97
C SER A 219 -3.80 33.56 3.96
N VAL A 220 -3.49 32.28 3.86
CA VAL A 220 -2.43 31.63 4.66
C VAL A 220 -1.07 32.13 4.23
N LEU A 221 -0.77 32.19 2.92
CA LEU A 221 0.49 32.71 2.39
C LEU A 221 0.70 34.19 2.79
N ASP A 222 -0.33 35.01 2.71
CA ASP A 222 -0.27 36.44 3.11
C ASP A 222 0.06 36.60 4.58
N ARG A 223 -0.52 35.79 5.44
CA ARG A 223 -0.29 35.83 6.89
C ARG A 223 1.11 35.32 7.27
N VAL A 224 1.61 34.29 6.57
CA VAL A 224 2.85 33.59 6.88
C VAL A 224 4.08 34.34 6.35
N ILE A 225 4.00 34.92 5.14
CA ILE A 225 5.13 35.64 4.53
C ILE A 225 5.23 37.03 5.07
N PRO A 226 6.35 37.43 5.73
CA PRO A 226 6.54 38.79 6.25
C PRO A 226 6.70 39.84 5.14
N CYS A 227 6.42 41.09 5.47
CA CYS A 227 6.77 42.26 4.66
C CYS A 227 8.21 42.68 4.95
N TYR A 228 9.12 42.44 4.01
CA TYR A 228 10.54 42.78 4.13
C TYR A 228 10.86 44.19 3.63
N ASP A 229 11.75 44.90 4.33
CA ASP A 229 12.37 46.19 3.94
C ASP A 229 11.36 47.20 3.31
N GLY A 230 10.29 47.53 4.06
CA GLY A 230 9.25 48.43 3.60
C GLY A 230 8.44 47.98 2.41
N PHE A 231 8.33 46.65 2.21
CA PHE A 231 7.50 46.04 1.18
C PHE A 231 6.04 46.42 1.38
N ALA A 232 5.44 47.06 0.38
CA ALA A 232 4.01 47.35 0.46
C ALA A 232 3.18 46.09 0.39
N GLU A 233 2.14 45.99 1.22
CA GLU A 233 1.25 44.81 1.29
C GLU A 233 0.67 44.46 -0.07
N ALA A 234 0.29 45.46 -0.87
CA ALA A 234 -0.22 45.24 -2.23
C ALA A 234 0.84 44.62 -3.18
N GLU A 235 2.13 44.98 -3.01
CA GLU A 235 3.21 44.39 -3.80
C GLU A 235 3.50 42.94 -3.37
N LYS A 236 3.48 42.65 -2.04
CA LYS A 236 3.59 41.32 -1.49
C LYS A 236 2.46 40.40 -2.03
N LEU A 237 1.23 40.90 -1.98
CA LEU A 237 0.07 40.19 -2.50
C LEU A 237 0.18 39.92 -4.00
N SER A 238 0.73 40.83 -4.79
CA SER A 238 0.99 40.59 -6.22
C SER A 238 2.01 39.49 -6.46
N CYS A 239 3.06 39.38 -5.61
CA CYS A 239 4.02 38.28 -5.66
C CYS A 239 3.36 36.96 -5.30
N ILE A 240 2.49 36.93 -4.29
CA ILE A 240 1.74 35.74 -3.87
C ILE A 240 0.77 35.27 -4.98
N ASP A 241 0.01 36.19 -5.57
CA ASP A 241 -0.91 35.92 -6.66
C ASP A 241 -0.17 35.35 -7.89
N SER A 242 1.00 35.92 -8.20
CA SER A 242 1.86 35.38 -9.26
C SER A 242 2.39 33.99 -8.93
N ALA A 243 2.75 33.73 -7.69
CA ALA A 243 3.22 32.44 -7.23
C ALA A 243 2.10 31.37 -7.28
N LEU A 244 0.88 31.72 -6.91
CA LEU A 244 -0.28 30.84 -7.01
C LEU A 244 -0.67 30.52 -8.46
N GLY A 245 -0.38 31.42 -9.39
CA GLY A 245 -0.54 31.23 -10.84
C GLY A 245 0.44 30.25 -11.47
N GLU A 246 1.52 29.89 -10.78
CA GLU A 246 2.51 28.92 -11.26
C GLU A 246 1.96 27.51 -11.36
N ARG A 247 2.26 26.81 -12.47
CA ARG A 247 1.66 25.53 -12.84
C ARG A 247 2.27 24.29 -12.18
N LYS A 248 3.33 24.43 -11.38
CA LYS A 248 3.99 23.30 -10.71
C LYS A 248 3.24 22.94 -9.44
N THR A 249 2.63 21.78 -9.40
CA THR A 249 1.87 21.28 -8.26
C THR A 249 2.67 20.35 -7.34
N GLN A 250 3.82 19.86 -7.79
CA GLN A 250 4.67 18.98 -6.99
C GLN A 250 5.54 19.81 -6.03
N MET A 251 5.54 19.43 -4.76
CA MET A 251 6.37 20.06 -3.72
C MET A 251 7.85 19.99 -4.10
N PRO A 252 8.54 21.13 -4.22
CA PRO A 252 9.95 21.17 -4.64
C PRO A 252 10.87 20.48 -3.63
N LYS A 253 11.91 19.80 -4.16
CA LYS A 253 12.94 19.19 -3.30
C LYS A 253 13.58 20.19 -2.34
N ARG A 254 13.85 21.41 -2.79
CA ARG A 254 14.40 22.50 -1.97
C ARG A 254 13.59 22.74 -0.69
N LEU A 255 12.25 22.76 -0.79
CA LEU A 255 11.39 22.96 0.37
C LEU A 255 11.42 21.75 1.30
N LYS A 256 11.45 20.53 0.77
CA LYS A 256 11.58 19.33 1.58
C LYS A 256 12.89 19.31 2.37
N ASP A 257 13.99 19.66 1.72
CA ASP A 257 15.31 19.72 2.35
C ASP A 257 15.35 20.75 3.49
N VAL A 258 14.66 21.91 3.34
CA VAL A 258 14.53 22.93 4.39
C VAL A 258 13.70 22.44 5.57
N ILE A 259 12.53 21.83 5.30
CA ILE A 259 11.65 21.31 6.35
C ILE A 259 12.37 20.25 7.18
N GLU A 260 13.07 19.34 6.52
CA GLU A 260 13.83 18.30 7.20
C GLU A 260 14.96 18.89 8.05
N ALA A 261 15.67 19.91 7.56
CA ALA A 261 16.71 20.59 8.34
C ALA A 261 16.15 21.31 9.58
N VAL A 262 15.00 21.99 9.47
CA VAL A 262 14.34 22.63 10.62
C VAL A 262 13.90 21.59 11.65
N ARG A 263 13.39 20.44 11.18
CA ARG A 263 12.99 19.34 12.04
C ARG A 263 14.17 18.81 12.86
N GLN A 264 15.32 18.60 12.21
CA GLN A 264 16.53 18.17 12.89
C GLN A 264 17.02 19.19 13.91
N ASP A 265 16.96 20.49 13.59
CA ASP A 265 17.32 21.55 14.53
C ASP A 265 16.39 21.53 15.76
N MET A 266 15.08 21.36 15.58
CA MET A 266 14.11 21.31 16.67
C MET A 266 14.29 20.07 17.57
N ILE A 267 14.64 18.93 17.00
CA ILE A 267 14.98 17.70 17.76
C ILE A 267 16.24 17.93 18.62
N VAL A 268 17.25 18.58 18.05
CA VAL A 268 18.51 18.90 18.78
C VAL A 268 18.25 19.89 19.92
N GLU A 269 17.31 20.83 19.74
CA GLU A 269 16.91 21.80 20.76
C GLU A 269 16.05 21.20 21.89
N GLY A 270 15.69 19.91 21.81
CA GLY A 270 14.85 19.24 22.81
C GLY A 270 13.44 19.81 22.91
N ARG A 271 12.98 20.56 21.91
CA ARG A 271 11.58 21.00 21.80
C ARG A 271 10.77 19.82 21.30
N GLU A 272 9.65 19.56 21.95
CA GLU A 272 8.63 18.69 21.41
C GLU A 272 8.19 19.24 20.05
N VAL A 273 8.74 18.67 19.00
CA VAL A 273 8.05 18.65 17.71
C VAL A 273 6.87 17.74 18.01
N ASP A 274 5.65 18.24 17.83
CA ASP A 274 4.46 17.38 17.85
C ASP A 274 4.85 16.09 17.16
N SER A 275 4.71 14.98 17.87
CA SER A 275 5.37 13.76 17.46
C SER A 275 5.02 13.52 15.98
N ILE A 276 6.02 13.16 15.21
CA ILE A 276 5.84 12.77 13.80
C ILE A 276 4.62 11.88 13.67
N ASP A 277 4.36 11.12 14.71
CA ASP A 277 3.28 10.17 14.85
C ASP A 277 1.90 10.82 14.82
N GLU A 278 1.64 11.96 15.49
CA GLU A 278 0.32 12.60 15.44
C GLU A 278 0.03 13.25 14.09
N ALA A 279 1.02 13.86 13.43
CA ALA A 279 0.83 14.46 12.10
C ALA A 279 0.74 13.36 11.01
N MET A 280 1.49 12.25 11.14
CA MET A 280 1.36 11.09 10.26
C MET A 280 0.08 10.31 10.59
N GLU A 281 -0.29 10.16 11.84
CA GLU A 281 -1.55 9.58 12.28
C GLU A 281 -2.76 10.33 11.72
N GLN A 282 -2.75 11.68 11.69
CA GLN A 282 -3.82 12.45 11.06
C GLN A 282 -3.91 12.23 9.56
N ASP A 283 -2.79 12.19 8.82
CA ASP A 283 -2.79 11.90 7.38
C ASP A 283 -3.28 10.46 7.08
N ASP A 284 -2.87 9.48 7.90
CA ASP A 284 -3.26 8.07 7.73
C ASP A 284 -4.72 7.81 8.12
N LEU A 285 -5.24 8.54 9.11
CA LEU A 285 -6.63 8.44 9.56
C LEU A 285 -7.59 9.33 8.75
N PHE A 286 -7.09 10.24 7.92
CA PHE A 286 -7.93 11.17 7.15
C PHE A 286 -9.06 10.45 6.41
N TYR A 287 -8.71 9.45 5.60
CA TYR A 287 -9.70 8.68 4.85
C TYR A 287 -10.59 7.82 5.74
N TYR A 288 -10.04 7.25 6.82
CA TYR A 288 -10.84 6.49 7.79
C TYR A 288 -11.89 7.36 8.46
N ASN A 289 -11.52 8.56 8.91
CA ASN A 289 -12.42 9.51 9.55
C ASN A 289 -13.50 10.04 8.60
N ALA A 290 -13.20 10.10 7.30
CA ALA A 290 -14.17 10.47 6.27
C ALA A 290 -15.14 9.33 5.90
N LEU A 291 -14.85 8.07 6.29
CA LEU A 291 -15.72 6.95 6.02
C LEU A 291 -17.01 7.03 6.86
N PRO A 292 -18.18 6.76 6.28
CA PRO A 292 -19.39 6.58 7.06
C PRO A 292 -19.32 5.29 7.89
N MET A 293 -20.31 5.08 8.78
CA MET A 293 -20.43 3.81 9.49
C MET A 293 -20.50 2.64 8.50
N MET A 294 -19.50 1.76 8.54
CA MET A 294 -19.40 0.62 7.65
C MET A 294 -20.42 -0.48 8.01
N PRO A 295 -20.89 -1.27 7.03
CA PRO A 295 -21.78 -2.39 7.27
C PRO A 295 -21.10 -3.54 8.00
N GLN A 296 -21.95 -4.43 8.60
CA GLN A 296 -21.47 -5.68 9.18
C GLN A 296 -20.56 -6.46 8.21
N GLY A 297 -19.58 -7.10 8.74
CA GLY A 297 -18.50 -7.77 8.01
C GLY A 297 -17.36 -6.81 7.66
N VAL A 298 -17.65 -5.66 7.05
CA VAL A 298 -16.64 -4.63 6.75
C VAL A 298 -16.17 -3.94 8.03
N ARG A 299 -17.09 -3.55 8.90
CA ARG A 299 -16.79 -2.97 10.22
C ARG A 299 -15.96 -3.91 11.08
N GLU A 300 -16.32 -5.19 11.14
CA GLU A 300 -15.58 -6.20 11.87
C GLU A 300 -14.19 -6.42 11.28
N SER A 301 -14.06 -6.35 9.95
CA SER A 301 -12.77 -6.43 9.25
C SER A 301 -11.85 -5.26 9.64
N ILE A 302 -12.37 -4.04 9.68
CA ILE A 302 -11.62 -2.85 10.11
C ILE A 302 -11.23 -2.97 11.59
N ASN A 303 -12.17 -3.36 12.45
CA ASN A 303 -11.91 -3.50 13.88
C ASN A 303 -10.86 -4.59 14.19
N ALA A 304 -10.72 -5.59 13.33
CA ALA A 304 -9.72 -6.65 13.48
C ALA A 304 -8.29 -6.19 13.15
N VAL A 305 -8.12 -5.15 12.32
CA VAL A 305 -6.80 -4.64 11.89
C VAL A 305 -6.47 -3.26 12.44
N GLY A 306 -7.47 -2.57 12.98
CA GLY A 306 -7.35 -1.20 13.49
C GLY A 306 -7.57 -0.10 12.44
N PRO A 307 -7.80 1.14 12.90
CA PRO A 307 -8.18 2.26 12.05
C PRO A 307 -7.11 2.63 11.01
N HIS A 308 -5.83 2.52 11.33
CA HIS A 308 -4.72 2.82 10.41
C HIS A 308 -4.66 1.90 9.19
N LEU A 309 -5.17 0.67 9.30
CA LEU A 309 -5.27 -0.28 8.20
C LEU A 309 -6.68 -0.37 7.61
N ALA A 310 -7.59 0.55 7.96
CA ALA A 310 -8.98 0.53 7.51
C ALA A 310 -9.09 0.58 5.98
N MET A 311 -8.41 1.50 5.32
CA MET A 311 -8.43 1.59 3.86
C MET A 311 -7.74 0.38 3.20
N PRO A 312 -6.51 -0.02 3.58
CA PRO A 312 -5.90 -1.25 3.08
C PRO A 312 -6.79 -2.49 3.21
N VAL A 313 -7.46 -2.70 4.35
CA VAL A 313 -8.33 -3.87 4.52
C VAL A 313 -9.60 -3.79 3.66
N ILE A 314 -10.22 -2.62 3.48
CA ILE A 314 -11.35 -2.43 2.56
C ILE A 314 -10.93 -2.81 1.13
N PHE A 315 -9.73 -2.38 0.69
CA PHE A 315 -9.19 -2.71 -0.64
C PHE A 315 -8.85 -4.19 -0.79
N ALA A 316 -8.53 -4.89 0.30
CA ALA A 316 -8.28 -6.33 0.29
C ALA A 316 -9.57 -7.17 0.31
N ILE A 317 -10.59 -6.76 1.09
CA ILE A 317 -11.84 -7.53 1.19
C ILE A 317 -12.81 -7.26 0.03
N ALA A 318 -12.79 -6.08 -0.59
CA ALA A 318 -13.70 -5.77 -1.70
C ALA A 318 -13.61 -6.78 -2.86
N PRO A 319 -12.41 -7.23 -3.32
CA PRO A 319 -12.32 -8.31 -4.30
C PRO A 319 -12.86 -9.65 -3.79
N ALA A 320 -12.72 -9.97 -2.49
CA ALA A 320 -13.30 -11.19 -1.89
C ALA A 320 -14.84 -11.11 -1.87
N ILE A 321 -15.40 -9.95 -1.49
CA ILE A 321 -16.86 -9.70 -1.53
C ILE A 321 -17.37 -9.81 -2.98
N GLY A 322 -16.68 -9.20 -3.95
CA GLY A 322 -17.03 -9.30 -5.36
C GLY A 322 -16.99 -10.73 -5.89
N MET A 323 -16.05 -11.54 -5.43
CA MET A 323 -15.96 -12.96 -5.74
C MET A 323 -17.14 -13.76 -5.16
N LEU A 324 -17.56 -13.45 -3.93
CA LEU A 324 -18.71 -14.09 -3.30
C LEU A 324 -20.01 -13.69 -3.98
N ALA A 325 -20.19 -12.41 -4.31
CA ALA A 325 -21.33 -11.88 -5.04
C ALA A 325 -21.25 -12.16 -6.55
N THR A 326 -20.81 -13.34 -6.94
CA THR A 326 -20.50 -13.72 -8.33
C THR A 326 -21.65 -13.58 -9.31
N GLY A 327 -22.90 -13.63 -8.83
CA GLY A 327 -24.12 -13.48 -9.63
C GLY A 327 -24.58 -12.04 -9.84
N VAL A 328 -23.97 -11.07 -9.16
CA VAL A 328 -24.36 -9.66 -9.22
C VAL A 328 -23.73 -8.98 -10.44
N ARG A 329 -24.57 -8.23 -11.20
CA ARG A 329 -24.10 -7.33 -12.24
C ARG A 329 -24.67 -5.95 -11.98
N VAL A 330 -23.83 -4.94 -11.95
CA VAL A 330 -24.22 -3.54 -11.77
C VAL A 330 -24.03 -2.78 -13.09
N ASP A 331 -24.99 -1.96 -13.45
CA ASP A 331 -24.81 -1.07 -14.59
C ASP A 331 -23.82 0.04 -14.24
N ILE A 332 -22.76 0.17 -15.04
CA ILE A 332 -21.75 1.22 -14.92
C ILE A 332 -21.59 1.86 -16.31
N HIS A 333 -21.99 3.12 -16.40
CA HIS A 333 -21.96 3.90 -17.64
C HIS A 333 -22.70 3.22 -18.80
N GLY A 334 -23.86 2.63 -18.52
CA GLY A 334 -24.72 1.94 -19.50
C GLY A 334 -24.23 0.54 -19.90
N LYS A 335 -23.32 -0.07 -19.11
CA LYS A 335 -22.82 -1.42 -19.36
C LYS A 335 -22.97 -2.30 -18.13
N PRO A 336 -23.68 -3.45 -18.22
CA PRO A 336 -23.72 -4.42 -17.14
C PRO A 336 -22.31 -4.93 -16.83
N SER A 337 -21.82 -4.61 -15.65
CA SER A 337 -20.46 -4.93 -15.18
C SER A 337 -20.53 -5.87 -13.98
N GLN A 338 -19.70 -6.89 -13.98
CA GLN A 338 -19.49 -7.75 -12.81
C GLN A 338 -18.55 -7.08 -11.82
N LEU A 339 -18.51 -7.57 -10.60
CA LEU A 339 -17.70 -7.03 -9.51
C LEU A 339 -16.27 -7.54 -9.58
N ASN A 340 -15.66 -7.40 -10.77
CA ASN A 340 -14.27 -7.78 -11.02
C ASN A 340 -13.33 -6.72 -10.46
N LEU A 341 -12.45 -7.11 -9.55
CA LEU A 341 -11.53 -6.22 -8.85
C LEU A 341 -10.12 -6.82 -8.77
N ILE A 342 -9.13 -5.96 -8.92
CA ILE A 342 -7.72 -6.27 -8.72
C ILE A 342 -7.19 -5.24 -7.75
N SER A 343 -6.68 -5.67 -6.59
CA SER A 343 -6.12 -4.77 -5.58
C SER A 343 -4.65 -5.08 -5.31
N TYR A 344 -3.90 -4.05 -5.01
CA TYR A 344 -2.53 -4.16 -4.50
C TYR A 344 -2.37 -3.30 -3.24
N ILE A 345 -1.97 -3.93 -2.15
CA ILE A 345 -1.67 -3.27 -0.89
C ILE A 345 -0.16 -3.15 -0.77
N ALA A 346 0.34 -1.92 -0.96
CA ALA A 346 1.75 -1.61 -0.87
C ALA A 346 2.12 -1.16 0.55
N GLY A 347 3.21 -1.68 1.06
CA GLY A 347 3.73 -1.26 2.36
C GLY A 347 5.11 -1.82 2.60
N ASP A 348 5.89 -1.15 3.43
CA ASP A 348 7.23 -1.58 3.78
C ASP A 348 7.22 -2.85 4.66
N TYR A 349 8.39 -3.40 4.93
CA TYR A 349 8.49 -4.53 5.85
C TYR A 349 7.96 -4.13 7.23
N ALA A 350 7.33 -5.05 7.93
CA ALA A 350 6.71 -4.84 9.26
C ALA A 350 5.57 -3.81 9.31
N SER A 351 5.02 -3.36 8.18
CA SER A 351 3.92 -2.38 8.12
C SER A 351 2.52 -2.92 8.42
N GLY A 352 2.40 -4.05 9.12
CA GLY A 352 1.12 -4.64 9.54
C GLY A 352 0.33 -5.39 8.46
N LYS A 353 0.85 -5.52 7.22
CA LYS A 353 0.16 -6.23 6.11
C LYS A 353 -0.31 -7.65 6.47
N GLY A 354 0.42 -8.34 7.35
CA GLY A 354 0.09 -9.71 7.76
C GLY A 354 -1.23 -9.84 8.51
N SER A 355 -1.75 -8.77 9.12
CA SER A 355 -3.06 -8.77 9.79
C SER A 355 -4.26 -8.85 8.83
N ILE A 356 -4.04 -8.58 7.54
CA ILE A 356 -5.07 -8.61 6.50
C ILE A 356 -5.43 -10.04 6.09
N ASP A 357 -4.46 -10.97 6.08
CA ASP A 357 -4.68 -12.36 5.64
C ASP A 357 -5.76 -13.10 6.43
N PRO A 358 -5.76 -13.11 7.79
CA PRO A 358 -6.83 -13.74 8.55
C PRO A 358 -8.22 -13.18 8.23
N VAL A 359 -8.32 -11.87 8.00
CA VAL A 359 -9.58 -11.20 7.66
C VAL A 359 -10.09 -11.64 6.28
N VAL A 360 -9.23 -11.65 5.26
CA VAL A 360 -9.58 -12.16 3.93
C VAL A 360 -9.93 -13.66 3.99
N ALA A 361 -9.23 -14.43 4.83
CA ALA A 361 -9.53 -15.84 5.04
C ALA A 361 -10.93 -16.06 5.64
N ALA A 362 -11.35 -15.21 6.59
CA ALA A 362 -12.69 -15.25 7.20
C ALA A 362 -13.81 -15.05 6.17
N TRP A 363 -13.65 -14.07 5.26
CA TRP A 363 -14.61 -13.86 4.15
C TRP A 363 -14.74 -15.08 3.24
N LEU A 364 -13.68 -15.83 3.04
CA LEU A 364 -13.63 -16.96 2.09
C LEU A 364 -13.77 -18.32 2.75
N SER A 365 -14.09 -18.38 4.05
CA SER A 365 -14.09 -19.60 4.85
C SER A 365 -14.92 -20.75 4.21
N GLU A 366 -16.16 -20.48 3.80
CA GLU A 366 -17.02 -21.50 3.13
C GLU A 366 -16.46 -21.96 1.78
N VAL A 367 -15.91 -21.03 0.99
CA VAL A 367 -15.31 -21.36 -0.31
C VAL A 367 -14.06 -22.19 -0.12
N LYS A 368 -13.19 -21.80 0.84
CA LYS A 368 -11.96 -22.56 1.16
C LYS A 368 -12.28 -23.96 1.69
N LEU A 369 -13.34 -24.12 2.49
CA LEU A 369 -13.78 -25.45 2.95
C LEU A 369 -14.24 -26.33 1.79
N LEU A 370 -15.01 -25.76 0.85
CA LEU A 370 -15.44 -26.47 -0.35
C LEU A 370 -14.25 -26.81 -1.27
N ASP A 371 -13.37 -25.84 -1.49
CA ASP A 371 -12.15 -26.04 -2.29
C ASP A 371 -11.24 -27.11 -1.67
N LYS A 372 -11.15 -27.19 -0.34
CA LYS A 372 -10.40 -28.22 0.36
C LYS A 372 -10.92 -29.62 -0.02
N SER A 373 -12.24 -29.82 0.02
CA SER A 373 -12.82 -31.12 -0.37
C SER A 373 -12.54 -31.47 -1.84
N TYR A 374 -12.55 -30.48 -2.73
CA TYR A 374 -12.18 -30.69 -4.14
C TYR A 374 -10.71 -31.02 -4.33
N LEU A 375 -9.82 -30.38 -3.60
CA LEU A 375 -8.38 -30.64 -3.66
C LEU A 375 -8.03 -32.03 -3.09
N GLU A 376 -8.68 -32.46 -2.01
CA GLU A 376 -8.55 -33.80 -1.46
C GLU A 376 -8.99 -34.87 -2.50
N ALA A 377 -10.17 -34.70 -3.12
CA ALA A 377 -10.65 -35.59 -4.16
C ALA A 377 -9.75 -35.59 -5.43
N GLU A 378 -9.14 -34.45 -5.76
CA GLU A 378 -8.15 -34.34 -6.84
C GLU A 378 -6.86 -35.10 -6.50
N GLU A 379 -6.41 -35.07 -5.25
CA GLU A 379 -5.24 -35.84 -4.81
C GLU A 379 -5.48 -37.34 -4.87
N GLU A 380 -6.67 -37.79 -4.51
CA GLU A 380 -7.10 -39.19 -4.67
C GLU A 380 -7.09 -39.60 -6.15
N TRP A 381 -7.65 -38.75 -7.02
CA TRP A 381 -7.61 -38.99 -8.48
C TRP A 381 -6.17 -39.06 -9.00
N ARG A 382 -5.28 -38.18 -8.57
CA ARG A 382 -3.86 -38.20 -8.93
C ARG A 382 -3.18 -39.47 -8.45
N ALA A 383 -3.53 -39.97 -7.26
CA ALA A 383 -3.01 -41.21 -6.72
C ALA A 383 -3.49 -42.42 -7.56
N GLN A 384 -4.77 -42.47 -7.91
CA GLN A 384 -5.33 -43.52 -8.80
C GLN A 384 -4.68 -43.48 -10.18
N LYS A 385 -4.50 -42.30 -10.77
CA LYS A 385 -3.85 -42.13 -12.07
C LYS A 385 -2.40 -42.61 -12.05
N ARG A 386 -1.66 -42.34 -10.95
CA ARG A 386 -0.29 -42.87 -10.77
C ARG A 386 -0.23 -44.36 -10.58
N ALA A 387 -1.24 -44.94 -9.94
CA ALA A 387 -1.32 -46.38 -9.70
C ALA A 387 -1.73 -47.19 -10.97
N ALA A 388 -2.40 -46.57 -11.92
CA ALA A 388 -2.86 -47.24 -13.17
C ALA A 388 -1.68 -47.64 -14.04
N LYS A 389 -1.55 -48.94 -14.29
CA LYS A 389 -0.44 -49.56 -15.09
C LYS A 389 -0.52 -49.24 -16.58
N ASN A 390 -1.73 -49.06 -17.11
CA ASN A 390 -1.98 -48.81 -18.53
C ASN A 390 -2.62 -47.45 -18.76
N LYS A 391 -2.25 -46.72 -19.83
CA LYS A 391 -2.87 -45.42 -20.20
C LYS A 391 -4.38 -45.55 -20.42
N LYS A 392 -4.90 -46.70 -20.86
CA LYS A 392 -6.34 -46.96 -21.08
C LYS A 392 -7.15 -47.10 -19.79
N GLU A 393 -6.49 -47.38 -18.67
CA GLU A 393 -7.10 -47.56 -17.35
C GLU A 393 -6.96 -46.30 -16.47
N GLN A 394 -6.31 -45.25 -16.99
CA GLN A 394 -6.16 -44.01 -16.25
C GLN A 394 -7.51 -43.28 -16.16
N PRO A 395 -7.92 -42.86 -14.97
CA PRO A 395 -9.14 -42.09 -14.80
C PRO A 395 -9.04 -40.71 -15.46
N GLU A 396 -10.12 -40.28 -16.10
CA GLU A 396 -10.21 -38.93 -16.67
C GLU A 396 -10.10 -37.89 -15.58
N ASP A 397 -9.64 -36.67 -15.96
CA ASP A 397 -9.53 -35.56 -15.06
C ASP A 397 -10.94 -35.09 -14.63
N PRO A 398 -11.28 -35.10 -13.33
CA PRO A 398 -12.60 -34.73 -12.84
C PRO A 398 -12.91 -33.23 -12.95
N LYS A 399 -11.90 -32.37 -13.21
CA LYS A 399 -12.04 -30.92 -13.40
C LYS A 399 -12.87 -30.25 -12.32
N TYR A 400 -12.45 -30.41 -11.07
CA TYR A 400 -13.14 -29.84 -9.92
C TYR A 400 -13.11 -28.31 -9.96
N PRO A 401 -14.22 -27.64 -9.57
CA PRO A 401 -14.37 -26.19 -9.66
C PRO A 401 -13.73 -25.46 -8.46
N VAL A 402 -12.42 -25.64 -8.27
CA VAL A 402 -11.65 -24.93 -7.26
C VAL A 402 -11.62 -23.42 -7.61
N ARG A 403 -11.93 -22.57 -6.65
CA ARG A 403 -12.07 -21.14 -6.85
C ARG A 403 -10.98 -20.29 -6.21
N CYS A 404 -10.36 -20.75 -5.13
CA CYS A 404 -9.20 -20.07 -4.51
C CYS A 404 -7.92 -20.57 -5.19
N LEU A 405 -7.34 -19.74 -6.07
CA LEU A 405 -6.22 -20.12 -6.93
C LEU A 405 -4.94 -19.41 -6.51
N THR A 406 -3.82 -20.15 -6.50
CA THR A 406 -2.51 -19.55 -6.24
C THR A 406 -1.98 -18.78 -7.45
N LEU A 407 -1.32 -17.64 -7.21
CA LEU A 407 -0.56 -16.90 -8.23
C LEU A 407 0.78 -17.57 -8.56
N ASN A 408 1.20 -18.54 -7.75
CA ASN A 408 2.37 -19.36 -8.05
C ASN A 408 2.01 -20.46 -9.06
N ASN A 409 1.72 -20.06 -10.30
CA ASN A 409 1.15 -20.92 -11.33
C ASN A 409 1.73 -20.62 -12.71
N THR A 410 1.44 -21.45 -13.70
CA THR A 410 1.65 -21.15 -15.13
C THR A 410 0.37 -20.60 -15.74
N VAL A 411 0.48 -19.80 -16.81
CA VAL A 411 -0.68 -19.29 -17.56
C VAL A 411 -1.58 -20.43 -18.05
N ALA A 412 -0.99 -21.56 -18.49
CA ALA A 412 -1.75 -22.72 -18.96
C ALA A 412 -2.60 -23.36 -17.86
N ASN A 413 -1.99 -23.69 -16.73
CA ASN A 413 -2.71 -24.32 -15.63
C ASN A 413 -3.72 -23.37 -14.98
N LEU A 414 -3.40 -22.06 -14.91
CA LEU A 414 -4.34 -21.07 -14.40
C LEU A 414 -5.56 -20.95 -15.34
N ALA A 415 -5.35 -20.96 -16.67
CA ALA A 415 -6.42 -20.92 -17.64
C ALA A 415 -7.34 -22.15 -17.52
N ASP A 416 -6.77 -23.34 -17.33
CA ASP A 416 -7.55 -24.55 -17.09
C ASP A 416 -8.38 -24.46 -15.79
N ARG A 417 -7.77 -23.99 -14.70
CA ARG A 417 -8.48 -23.78 -13.43
C ARG A 417 -9.62 -22.77 -13.57
N LEU A 418 -9.38 -21.64 -14.25
CA LEU A 418 -10.40 -20.62 -14.48
C LEU A 418 -11.54 -21.12 -15.36
N ALA A 419 -11.27 -21.95 -16.38
CA ALA A 419 -12.30 -22.58 -17.18
C ALA A 419 -13.19 -23.53 -16.35
N ASN A 420 -12.63 -24.18 -15.33
CA ASN A 420 -13.35 -25.12 -14.48
C ASN A 420 -14.18 -24.47 -13.37
N THR A 421 -14.17 -23.14 -13.19
CA THR A 421 -14.95 -22.43 -12.16
C THR A 421 -16.48 -22.45 -12.41
N ARG A 422 -16.93 -23.02 -13.53
CA ARG A 422 -18.36 -23.11 -13.92
C ARG A 422 -19.05 -21.75 -13.94
N GLY A 423 -18.38 -20.72 -14.48
CA GLY A 423 -18.94 -19.35 -14.60
C GLY A 423 -19.02 -18.58 -13.29
N LYS A 424 -18.37 -19.03 -12.22
CA LYS A 424 -18.22 -18.30 -10.96
C LYS A 424 -16.86 -17.61 -10.91
N HIS A 425 -16.77 -16.52 -10.13
CA HIS A 425 -15.48 -15.86 -9.91
C HIS A 425 -14.50 -16.78 -9.18
N ALA A 426 -13.27 -16.82 -9.67
CA ALA A 426 -12.12 -17.27 -8.91
C ALA A 426 -11.54 -16.11 -8.07
N PHE A 427 -10.74 -16.46 -7.09
CA PHE A 427 -10.03 -15.50 -6.24
C PHE A 427 -8.58 -15.92 -6.03
N SER A 428 -7.68 -14.95 -6.02
CA SER A 428 -6.29 -15.17 -5.65
C SER A 428 -5.85 -14.12 -4.64
N PHE A 429 -5.18 -14.59 -3.61
CA PHE A 429 -4.53 -13.75 -2.61
C PHE A 429 -3.06 -14.15 -2.48
N THR A 430 -2.17 -13.17 -2.47
CA THR A 430 -0.78 -13.39 -2.13
C THR A 430 -0.32 -12.35 -1.10
N PRO A 431 0.20 -12.78 0.06
CA PRO A 431 0.74 -11.89 1.06
C PRO A 431 2.09 -11.28 0.64
N GLU A 432 2.78 -11.91 -0.33
CA GLU A 432 4.09 -11.50 -0.83
C GLU A 432 4.12 -11.47 -2.35
N ALA A 433 3.89 -10.29 -2.92
CA ALA A 433 3.90 -10.07 -4.36
C ALA A 433 5.30 -10.20 -5.00
N ASP A 434 6.36 -10.18 -4.22
CA ASP A 434 7.74 -10.39 -4.69
C ASP A 434 7.90 -11.73 -5.41
N THR A 435 7.26 -12.79 -4.90
CA THR A 435 7.29 -14.12 -5.53
C THR A 435 6.60 -14.12 -6.89
N VAL A 436 5.53 -13.34 -7.04
CA VAL A 436 4.81 -13.14 -8.31
C VAL A 436 5.66 -12.33 -9.28
N ALA A 437 6.23 -11.23 -8.81
CA ALA A 437 7.06 -10.33 -9.63
C ALA A 437 8.29 -11.03 -10.22
N GLN A 438 8.92 -11.95 -9.48
CA GLN A 438 10.04 -12.74 -9.97
C GLN A 438 9.63 -13.68 -11.10
N LYS A 439 8.45 -14.32 -10.99
CA LYS A 439 7.96 -15.30 -11.99
C LYS A 439 7.45 -14.65 -13.26
N TRP A 440 6.86 -13.46 -13.16
CA TRP A 440 6.31 -12.74 -14.32
C TRP A 440 7.37 -12.27 -15.33
N ARG A 441 8.66 -12.42 -15.01
CA ARG A 441 9.74 -12.23 -15.99
C ARG A 441 9.75 -13.27 -17.10
N THR A 442 9.02 -14.38 -16.93
CA THR A 442 8.90 -15.42 -17.94
C THR A 442 7.54 -15.35 -18.63
N ALA A 443 7.49 -15.39 -19.95
CA ALA A 443 6.23 -15.37 -20.72
C ALA A 443 5.25 -16.47 -20.33
N MET A 444 5.72 -17.58 -19.76
CA MET A 444 4.89 -18.69 -19.29
C MET A 444 4.12 -18.39 -18.01
N CYS A 445 4.50 -17.35 -17.27
CA CYS A 445 3.91 -16.96 -15.99
C CYS A 445 3.45 -15.49 -15.96
N ASP A 446 3.49 -14.78 -17.07
CA ASP A 446 2.98 -13.40 -17.15
C ASP A 446 1.44 -13.41 -17.30
N PHE A 447 0.76 -13.07 -16.22
CA PHE A 447 -0.70 -12.99 -16.16
C PHE A 447 -1.27 -11.61 -16.48
N SER A 448 -0.44 -10.63 -16.80
CA SER A 448 -0.86 -9.22 -16.98
C SER A 448 -1.98 -9.07 -18.00
N VAL A 449 -1.93 -9.84 -19.09
CA VAL A 449 -2.98 -9.86 -20.12
C VAL A 449 -4.26 -10.50 -19.57
N MET A 450 -4.17 -11.65 -18.87
CA MET A 450 -5.31 -12.30 -18.26
C MET A 450 -5.98 -11.40 -17.22
N LEU A 451 -5.21 -10.70 -16.39
CA LEU A 451 -5.73 -9.77 -15.39
C LEU A 451 -6.49 -8.60 -16.03
N ARG A 452 -5.98 -8.05 -17.13
CA ARG A 452 -6.70 -7.00 -17.88
C ARG A 452 -8.03 -7.50 -18.43
N GLN A 453 -8.05 -8.70 -19.00
CA GLN A 453 -9.29 -9.34 -19.48
C GLN A 453 -10.24 -9.71 -18.34
N ALA A 454 -9.71 -10.21 -17.22
CA ALA A 454 -10.49 -10.52 -16.03
C ALA A 454 -11.16 -9.27 -15.45
N TYR A 455 -10.44 -8.13 -15.36
CA TYR A 455 -11.01 -6.87 -14.88
C TYR A 455 -12.20 -6.40 -15.75
N ASP A 456 -12.08 -6.56 -17.08
CA ASP A 456 -13.14 -6.18 -18.02
C ASP A 456 -14.21 -7.29 -18.19
N GLY A 457 -14.00 -8.51 -17.66
CA GLY A 457 -14.92 -9.65 -17.79
C GLY A 457 -15.09 -10.12 -19.24
N THR A 458 -14.03 -9.97 -20.05
CA THR A 458 -14.04 -10.33 -21.49
C THR A 458 -13.74 -11.82 -21.68
N PRO A 459 -14.05 -12.39 -22.87
CA PRO A 459 -13.66 -13.75 -23.20
C PRO A 459 -12.16 -13.97 -23.15
N TYR A 460 -11.77 -15.20 -22.81
CA TYR A 460 -10.38 -15.63 -22.86
C TYR A 460 -10.27 -16.99 -23.54
N ASP A 461 -9.50 -17.03 -24.60
CA ASP A 461 -9.26 -18.23 -25.40
C ASP A 461 -7.78 -18.61 -25.35
N ARG A 462 -7.54 -19.89 -25.23
CA ARG A 462 -6.21 -20.47 -25.34
C ARG A 462 -6.29 -21.74 -26.18
N GLU A 463 -5.60 -21.73 -27.30
CA GLU A 463 -5.47 -22.86 -28.20
C GLU A 463 -4.02 -23.32 -28.31
N ALA A 464 -3.81 -24.61 -28.33
CA ALA A 464 -2.51 -25.24 -28.60
C ALA A 464 -2.68 -26.44 -29.50
N LYS A 465 -1.69 -26.69 -30.36
CA LYS A 465 -1.74 -27.75 -31.35
C LYS A 465 -1.59 -29.15 -30.76
N SER A 466 -0.96 -29.28 -29.58
CA SER A 466 -0.74 -30.59 -28.95
C SER A 466 -2.02 -31.11 -28.30
N ALA A 467 -2.32 -32.40 -28.46
CA ALA A 467 -3.48 -33.05 -27.84
C ALA A 467 -3.44 -33.05 -26.31
N ASP A 468 -2.25 -33.01 -25.71
CA ASP A 468 -2.03 -32.99 -24.27
C ASP A 468 -1.96 -31.54 -23.71
N ALA A 469 -2.07 -30.54 -24.57
CA ALA A 469 -2.00 -29.15 -24.17
C ALA A 469 -3.35 -28.62 -23.68
N VAL A 470 -3.28 -27.62 -22.79
CA VAL A 470 -4.48 -26.96 -22.27
C VAL A 470 -5.10 -26.11 -23.37
N ASN A 471 -6.30 -26.52 -23.81
CA ASN A 471 -7.16 -25.76 -24.71
C ASN A 471 -8.42 -25.36 -23.92
N VAL A 472 -8.68 -24.06 -23.83
CA VAL A 472 -9.83 -23.53 -23.08
C VAL A 472 -10.50 -22.41 -23.82
N HIS A 473 -11.82 -22.34 -23.69
CA HIS A 473 -12.66 -21.24 -24.13
C HIS A 473 -13.49 -20.78 -22.93
N ILE A 474 -13.26 -19.55 -22.49
CA ILE A 474 -13.92 -18.93 -21.33
C ILE A 474 -14.72 -17.75 -21.85
N GLU A 475 -16.05 -17.83 -21.85
CA GLU A 475 -16.93 -16.75 -22.34
C GLU A 475 -16.76 -15.46 -21.55
N LYS A 476 -16.58 -15.57 -20.24
CA LYS A 476 -16.34 -14.45 -19.32
C LYS A 476 -15.26 -14.83 -18.32
N LEU A 477 -14.14 -14.15 -18.39
CA LEU A 477 -13.04 -14.38 -17.46
C LEU A 477 -13.35 -13.66 -16.15
N LEU A 478 -13.69 -14.41 -15.11
CA LEU A 478 -14.10 -13.93 -13.80
C LEU A 478 -13.05 -14.28 -12.75
N TRP A 479 -12.20 -13.33 -12.45
CA TRP A 479 -11.08 -13.56 -11.55
C TRP A 479 -10.74 -12.28 -10.77
N ASN A 480 -10.88 -12.34 -9.45
CA ASN A 480 -10.53 -11.28 -8.52
C ASN A 480 -9.18 -11.58 -7.86
N VAL A 481 -8.36 -10.56 -7.72
CA VAL A 481 -6.98 -10.74 -7.23
C VAL A 481 -6.64 -9.68 -6.19
N VAL A 482 -5.98 -10.13 -5.13
CA VAL A 482 -5.37 -9.27 -4.11
C VAL A 482 -3.90 -9.63 -3.96
N MET A 483 -3.05 -8.64 -4.05
CA MET A 483 -1.62 -8.76 -3.86
C MET A 483 -1.19 -7.83 -2.72
N CYS A 484 -0.40 -8.33 -1.79
CA CYS A 484 0.28 -7.51 -0.79
C CYS A 484 1.78 -7.59 -1.06
N GLY A 485 2.48 -6.47 -0.91
CA GLY A 485 3.92 -6.46 -1.16
C GLY A 485 4.55 -5.12 -0.85
N THR A 486 5.87 -5.05 -1.05
CA THR A 486 6.60 -3.80 -0.92
C THR A 486 6.34 -2.88 -2.12
N PRO A 487 6.60 -1.56 -2.01
CA PRO A 487 6.57 -0.66 -3.16
C PRO A 487 7.51 -1.10 -4.29
N ASP A 488 8.66 -1.69 -3.95
CA ASP A 488 9.60 -2.22 -4.94
C ASP A 488 9.03 -3.43 -5.70
N ALA A 489 8.33 -4.35 -5.01
CA ALA A 489 7.61 -5.44 -5.66
C ALA A 489 6.50 -4.92 -6.59
N LEU A 490 5.77 -3.86 -6.17
CA LEU A 490 4.76 -3.20 -7.01
C LEU A 490 5.36 -2.70 -8.32
N TYR A 491 6.53 -2.06 -8.28
CA TYR A 491 7.21 -1.58 -9.48
C TYR A 491 7.74 -2.71 -10.38
N ARG A 492 7.96 -3.91 -9.82
CA ARG A 492 8.32 -5.10 -10.61
C ARG A 492 7.10 -5.80 -11.21
N VAL A 493 5.96 -5.73 -10.57
CA VAL A 493 4.67 -6.24 -11.09
C VAL A 493 4.16 -5.33 -12.22
N VAL A 494 4.26 -4.02 -12.04
CA VAL A 494 3.82 -3.02 -13.02
C VAL A 494 5.01 -2.45 -13.76
N THR A 495 5.35 -3.06 -14.88
CA THR A 495 6.51 -2.65 -15.71
C THR A 495 6.13 -1.74 -16.88
N ASN A 496 4.87 -1.74 -17.31
CA ASN A 496 4.37 -0.91 -18.41
C ASN A 496 3.25 0.02 -17.93
N TYR A 497 3.43 1.31 -18.17
CA TYR A 497 2.52 2.38 -17.71
C TYR A 497 1.55 2.87 -18.80
N THR A 498 1.65 2.34 -20.03
CA THR A 498 0.86 2.76 -21.18
C THR A 498 -0.11 1.69 -21.70
N ASP A 499 0.04 0.43 -21.25
CA ASP A 499 -0.78 -0.70 -21.70
C ASP A 499 -2.13 -0.84 -20.97
N GLY A 500 -2.36 0.03 -19.97
CA GLY A 500 -3.60 0.09 -19.21
C GLY A 500 -3.71 -0.94 -18.08
N PHE A 501 -2.68 -1.73 -17.77
CA PHE A 501 -2.70 -2.66 -16.64
C PHE A 501 -2.75 -1.91 -15.31
N LEU A 502 -1.82 -0.95 -15.10
CA LEU A 502 -1.79 -0.12 -13.89
C LEU A 502 -3.16 0.51 -13.56
N SER A 503 -3.83 1.07 -14.57
CA SER A 503 -5.11 1.76 -14.36
C SER A 503 -6.26 0.86 -13.88
N ARG A 504 -6.08 -0.46 -13.91
CA ARG A 504 -7.06 -1.46 -13.45
C ARG A 504 -6.79 -1.98 -12.04
N ILE A 505 -5.66 -1.59 -11.46
CA ILE A 505 -5.27 -1.99 -10.10
C ILE A 505 -5.77 -0.94 -9.11
N ALA A 506 -6.56 -1.37 -8.13
CA ALA A 506 -6.90 -0.56 -6.98
C ALA A 506 -5.73 -0.57 -6.00
N LEU A 507 -5.06 0.57 -5.86
CA LEU A 507 -3.88 0.71 -5.02
C LEU A 507 -4.25 1.20 -3.63
N ALA A 508 -3.73 0.52 -2.63
CA ALA A 508 -3.74 0.96 -1.24
C ALA A 508 -2.33 0.95 -0.68
N ARG A 509 -2.06 1.79 0.30
CA ARG A 509 -0.79 1.80 1.03
C ARG A 509 -1.05 1.59 2.51
N THR A 510 -0.13 0.90 3.19
CA THR A 510 -0.10 0.88 4.64
C THR A 510 0.62 2.13 5.15
N PRO A 511 0.31 2.58 6.38
CA PRO A 511 1.04 3.68 7.00
C PRO A 511 2.52 3.34 7.20
N ASP A 512 3.34 4.36 7.29
CA ASP A 512 4.71 4.22 7.75
C ASP A 512 4.71 4.14 9.29
N ASN A 513 5.04 2.98 9.81
CA ASN A 513 5.08 2.70 11.23
C ASN A 513 6.51 2.55 11.78
N THR A 514 7.50 3.11 11.08
CA THR A 514 8.92 2.96 11.42
C THR A 514 9.22 3.38 12.87
N PHE A 515 8.58 4.44 13.32
CA PHE A 515 8.77 5.00 14.66
C PHE A 515 7.57 4.80 15.59
N THR A 516 6.52 4.12 15.12
CA THR A 516 5.31 3.90 15.92
C THR A 516 5.61 2.94 17.07
N PRO A 517 5.33 3.32 18.32
CA PRO A 517 5.52 2.43 19.45
C PRO A 517 4.60 1.21 19.35
N LEU A 518 5.04 0.08 19.87
CA LEU A 518 4.19 -1.09 19.95
C LEU A 518 2.98 -0.77 20.84
N SER A 519 1.79 -0.75 20.25
CA SER A 519 0.56 -0.51 21.00
C SER A 519 0.28 -1.65 21.97
N GLU A 520 -0.18 -1.33 23.18
CA GLU A 520 -0.64 -2.33 24.15
C GLU A 520 -1.92 -3.05 23.67
N SER A 521 -2.75 -2.38 22.87
CA SER A 521 -3.92 -2.98 22.22
C SER A 521 -3.53 -3.61 20.90
N LEU A 522 -3.31 -4.91 20.88
CA LEU A 522 -3.10 -5.67 19.66
C LEU A 522 -4.43 -5.89 18.95
N TYR A 523 -4.57 -5.32 17.76
CA TYR A 523 -5.68 -5.61 16.87
C TYR A 523 -5.57 -7.04 16.35
N ARG A 524 -6.63 -7.83 16.53
CA ARG A 524 -6.71 -9.21 16.04
C ARG A 524 -8.15 -9.57 15.69
N LEU A 525 -8.31 -10.48 14.76
CA LEU A 525 -9.61 -11.03 14.42
C LEU A 525 -10.11 -11.91 15.60
N THR A 526 -11.24 -11.54 16.18
CA THR A 526 -11.90 -12.32 17.23
C THR A 526 -12.88 -13.32 16.62
N PRO A 527 -13.19 -14.45 17.29
CA PRO A 527 -14.19 -15.42 16.82
C PRO A 527 -15.57 -14.81 16.58
N GLU A 528 -15.95 -13.80 17.37
CA GLU A 528 -17.21 -13.08 17.19
C GLU A 528 -17.20 -12.25 15.89
N GLN A 529 -16.12 -11.52 15.64
CA GLN A 529 -15.94 -10.76 14.40
C GLN A 529 -15.91 -11.70 13.19
N GLU A 530 -15.19 -12.81 13.28
CA GLU A 530 -15.15 -13.83 12.24
C GLU A 530 -16.55 -14.37 11.92
N THR A 531 -17.34 -14.71 12.95
CA THR A 531 -18.73 -15.17 12.77
C THR A 531 -19.58 -14.12 12.05
N LYS A 532 -19.47 -12.83 12.43
CA LYS A 532 -20.21 -11.75 11.78
C LYS A 532 -19.80 -11.55 10.32
N ILE A 533 -18.54 -11.71 9.98
CA ILE A 533 -18.03 -11.69 8.61
C ILE A 533 -18.62 -12.86 7.83
N GLN A 534 -18.55 -14.07 8.35
CA GLN A 534 -19.05 -15.30 7.71
C GLN A 534 -20.57 -15.23 7.46
N GLN A 535 -21.36 -14.64 8.36
CA GLN A 535 -22.78 -14.45 8.16
C GLN A 535 -23.09 -13.60 6.93
N VAL A 536 -22.36 -12.50 6.75
CA VAL A 536 -22.51 -11.65 5.55
C VAL A 536 -22.04 -12.40 4.31
N ALA A 537 -20.87 -13.04 4.37
CA ALA A 537 -20.26 -13.80 3.28
C ALA A 537 -21.19 -14.90 2.74
N HIS A 538 -21.91 -15.58 3.64
CA HIS A 538 -22.87 -16.64 3.30
C HIS A 538 -24.05 -16.15 2.44
N LEU A 539 -24.54 -14.93 2.67
CA LEU A 539 -25.69 -14.39 1.95
C LEU A 539 -25.36 -13.83 0.55
N LEU A 540 -24.12 -13.41 0.33
CA LEU A 540 -23.71 -12.77 -0.94
C LEU A 540 -23.91 -13.66 -2.17
N PRO A 541 -23.58 -14.98 -2.16
CA PRO A 541 -23.79 -15.86 -3.30
C PRO A 541 -25.27 -16.06 -3.70
N LEU A 542 -26.20 -15.74 -2.80
CA LEU A 542 -27.65 -15.83 -3.04
C LEU A 542 -28.20 -14.62 -3.81
N MET A 543 -27.42 -13.54 -3.93
CA MET A 543 -27.79 -12.34 -4.65
C MET A 543 -27.40 -12.48 -6.12
N ILE A 544 -28.38 -12.75 -6.99
CA ILE A 544 -28.16 -13.03 -8.41
C ILE A 544 -29.05 -12.11 -9.27
N GLY A 545 -28.45 -11.43 -10.24
CA GLY A 545 -29.18 -10.60 -11.21
C GLY A 545 -28.54 -9.26 -11.49
N ASP A 546 -29.21 -8.47 -12.31
CA ASP A 546 -28.78 -7.16 -12.76
C ASP A 546 -29.39 -6.06 -11.90
N VAL A 547 -28.64 -5.02 -11.63
CA VAL A 547 -29.13 -3.88 -10.86
C VAL A 547 -28.58 -2.58 -11.42
N GLU A 548 -29.43 -1.57 -11.45
CA GLU A 548 -29.07 -0.19 -11.77
C GLU A 548 -29.02 0.62 -10.47
N LEU A 549 -27.99 1.44 -10.34
CA LEU A 549 -27.74 2.31 -9.18
C LEU A 549 -27.62 3.78 -9.65
N PRO A 550 -28.75 4.43 -10.02
CA PRO A 550 -28.71 5.72 -10.70
C PRO A 550 -28.08 6.85 -9.87
N LYS A 551 -28.22 6.83 -8.54
CA LYS A 551 -27.60 7.84 -7.69
C LYS A 551 -26.08 7.64 -7.59
N LEU A 552 -25.60 6.39 -7.56
CA LEU A 552 -24.18 6.08 -7.60
C LEU A 552 -23.58 6.44 -8.96
N GLU A 553 -24.29 6.18 -10.05
CA GLU A 553 -23.89 6.56 -11.39
C GLU A 553 -23.75 8.09 -11.52
N GLU A 554 -24.73 8.84 -11.01
CA GLU A 554 -24.68 10.31 -11.00
C GLU A 554 -23.53 10.83 -10.14
N LYS A 555 -23.30 10.24 -8.96
CA LYS A 555 -22.16 10.58 -8.09
C LYS A 555 -20.82 10.32 -8.80
N GLY A 556 -20.71 9.22 -9.52
CA GLY A 556 -19.54 8.89 -10.33
C GLY A 556 -19.29 9.90 -11.45
N ARG A 557 -20.34 10.38 -12.13
CA ARG A 557 -20.22 11.44 -13.15
C ARG A 557 -19.78 12.77 -12.56
N GLN A 558 -20.32 13.15 -11.41
CA GLN A 558 -19.92 14.36 -10.69
C GLN A 558 -18.44 14.29 -10.29
N TRP A 559 -18.01 13.17 -9.75
CA TRP A 559 -16.60 12.95 -9.39
C TRP A 559 -15.68 13.00 -10.62
N LEU A 560 -16.05 12.35 -11.74
CA LEU A 560 -15.31 12.41 -13.00
C LEU A 560 -15.14 13.84 -13.51
N GLU A 561 -16.19 14.66 -13.36
CA GLU A 561 -16.15 16.07 -13.78
C GLU A 561 -15.29 16.92 -12.83
N GLN A 562 -15.35 16.68 -11.52
CA GLN A 562 -14.52 17.34 -10.53
C GLN A 562 -13.04 17.08 -10.82
N ILE A 563 -12.62 15.82 -10.98
CA ILE A 563 -11.23 15.48 -11.29
C ILE A 563 -10.81 16.01 -12.67
N ARG A 564 -11.73 16.11 -13.62
CA ARG A 564 -11.46 16.74 -14.93
C ARG A 564 -11.13 18.22 -14.77
N LEU A 565 -11.90 18.95 -14.02
CA LEU A 565 -11.70 20.39 -13.76
C LEU A 565 -10.41 20.65 -13.01
N GLU A 566 -10.12 19.83 -12.00
CA GLU A 566 -8.86 19.87 -11.26
C GLU A 566 -7.67 19.59 -12.18
N GLY A 567 -7.75 18.55 -13.00
CA GLY A 567 -6.70 18.23 -13.99
C GLY A 567 -6.49 19.34 -15.02
N ILE A 568 -7.53 20.10 -15.39
CA ILE A 568 -7.40 21.26 -16.26
C ILE A 568 -6.75 22.43 -15.52
N LYS A 569 -7.21 22.73 -14.32
CA LYS A 569 -6.68 23.81 -13.47
C LYS A 569 -5.18 23.64 -13.25
N ASN A 570 -4.73 22.42 -13.03
CA ASN A 570 -3.34 22.10 -12.68
C ASN A 570 -2.49 21.66 -13.90
N ASP A 571 -3.04 21.61 -15.12
CA ASP A 571 -2.44 20.99 -16.33
C ASP A 571 -1.98 19.54 -16.07
N ASP A 572 -2.67 18.83 -15.15
CA ASP A 572 -2.34 17.48 -14.72
C ASP A 572 -3.03 16.43 -15.61
N LYS A 573 -2.33 16.03 -16.66
CA LYS A 573 -2.84 15.02 -17.61
C LYS A 573 -2.83 13.61 -17.05
N THR A 574 -1.96 13.34 -16.07
CA THR A 574 -1.86 12.04 -15.41
C THR A 574 -3.08 11.82 -14.55
N LEU A 575 -3.40 12.74 -13.65
CA LEU A 575 -4.62 12.75 -12.85
C LEU A 575 -5.86 12.62 -13.75
N ALA A 576 -5.97 13.49 -14.76
CA ALA A 576 -7.10 13.51 -15.68
C ALA A 576 -7.31 12.20 -16.46
N ARG A 577 -6.26 11.41 -16.73
CA ARG A 577 -6.37 10.11 -17.40
C ARG A 577 -6.76 8.99 -16.45
N GLN A 578 -6.20 8.97 -15.23
CA GLN A 578 -6.46 7.90 -14.26
C GLN A 578 -7.94 7.84 -13.84
N ARG A 579 -8.64 8.97 -13.76
CA ARG A 579 -10.05 9.04 -13.35
C ARG A 579 -10.97 8.06 -14.08
N PHE A 580 -10.72 7.77 -15.37
CA PHE A 580 -11.60 6.93 -16.18
C PHE A 580 -11.66 5.46 -15.76
N ARG A 581 -10.64 4.96 -15.05
CA ARG A 581 -10.63 3.61 -14.50
C ARG A 581 -10.86 3.61 -12.99
N THR A 582 -10.42 4.66 -12.31
CA THR A 582 -10.68 4.85 -10.87
C THR A 582 -12.18 4.86 -10.57
N CYS A 583 -12.95 5.64 -11.31
CA CYS A 583 -14.40 5.75 -11.10
C CYS A 583 -15.14 4.40 -11.19
N PRO A 584 -15.04 3.60 -12.27
CA PRO A 584 -15.69 2.29 -12.34
C PRO A 584 -15.22 1.31 -11.27
N THR A 585 -13.95 1.35 -10.90
CA THR A 585 -13.40 0.49 -9.83
C THR A 585 -14.00 0.87 -8.48
N ALA A 586 -14.02 2.17 -8.14
CA ALA A 586 -14.63 2.68 -6.92
C ALA A 586 -16.15 2.39 -6.87
N MET A 587 -16.86 2.49 -8.00
CA MET A 587 -18.29 2.11 -8.08
C MET A 587 -18.48 0.61 -7.76
N ARG A 588 -17.63 -0.29 -8.28
CA ARG A 588 -17.69 -1.72 -7.96
C ARG A 588 -17.41 -1.97 -6.47
N MET A 589 -16.38 -1.32 -5.91
CA MET A 589 -16.07 -1.43 -4.48
C MET A 589 -17.21 -0.91 -3.61
N THR A 590 -17.76 0.25 -3.91
CA THR A 590 -18.91 0.80 -3.17
C THR A 590 -20.13 -0.12 -3.29
N THR A 591 -20.36 -0.73 -4.45
CA THR A 591 -21.42 -1.73 -4.61
C THR A 591 -21.18 -2.93 -3.68
N CYS A 592 -19.94 -3.41 -3.53
CA CYS A 592 -19.61 -4.46 -2.55
C CYS A 592 -19.98 -4.04 -1.12
N LEU A 593 -19.67 -2.80 -0.72
CA LEU A 593 -20.06 -2.27 0.60
C LEU A 593 -21.57 -2.19 0.77
N MET A 594 -22.29 -1.74 -0.26
CA MET A 594 -23.76 -1.68 -0.24
C MET A 594 -24.40 -3.07 -0.17
N LEU A 595 -23.84 -4.10 -0.80
CA LEU A 595 -24.30 -5.48 -0.69
C LEU A 595 -24.14 -6.01 0.73
N CYS A 596 -23.04 -5.69 1.41
CA CYS A 596 -22.87 -6.02 2.83
C CYS A 596 -23.92 -5.32 3.71
N ARG A 597 -24.29 -4.07 3.39
CA ARG A 597 -25.37 -3.36 4.10
C ARG A 597 -26.74 -4.03 3.88
N VAL A 598 -27.01 -4.55 2.68
CA VAL A 598 -28.22 -5.34 2.40
C VAL A 598 -28.22 -6.62 3.23
N ALA A 599 -27.11 -7.34 3.29
CA ALA A 599 -26.97 -8.54 4.11
C ALA A 599 -27.19 -8.23 5.60
N GLU A 600 -26.54 -7.18 6.12
CA GLU A 600 -26.74 -6.71 7.50
C GLU A 600 -28.21 -6.41 7.80
N GLN A 601 -28.89 -5.67 6.93
CA GLN A 601 -30.30 -5.35 7.09
C GLN A 601 -31.18 -6.61 7.12
N LEU A 602 -30.90 -7.59 6.28
CA LEU A 602 -31.63 -8.86 6.26
C LEU A 602 -31.39 -9.67 7.53
N ILE A 603 -30.15 -9.73 8.00
CA ILE A 603 -29.79 -10.43 9.24
C ILE A 603 -30.45 -9.77 10.45
N GLN A 604 -30.41 -8.44 10.54
CA GLN A 604 -31.05 -7.70 11.64
C GLN A 604 -32.57 -7.89 11.68
N ASN A 605 -33.22 -7.91 10.52
CA ASN A 605 -34.67 -7.99 10.45
C ASN A 605 -35.24 -9.42 10.62
N TYR A 606 -34.48 -10.44 10.17
CA TYR A 606 -35.04 -11.80 10.07
C TYR A 606 -34.15 -12.88 10.71
N GLY A 607 -33.00 -12.50 11.26
CA GLY A 607 -31.97 -13.46 11.67
C GLY A 607 -31.34 -14.15 10.44
N MET A 608 -30.29 -14.97 10.67
CA MET A 608 -29.53 -15.60 9.60
C MET A 608 -30.38 -16.53 8.72
N GLN A 609 -31.12 -17.47 9.33
CA GLN A 609 -31.96 -18.43 8.61
C GLN A 609 -33.13 -17.74 7.90
N GLY A 610 -33.72 -16.71 8.50
CA GLY A 610 -34.79 -15.92 7.91
C GLY A 610 -34.31 -15.12 6.70
N ALA A 611 -33.11 -14.54 6.76
CA ALA A 611 -32.48 -13.81 5.66
C ALA A 611 -32.23 -14.73 4.45
N GLU A 612 -31.65 -15.91 4.69
CA GLU A 612 -31.41 -16.92 3.66
C GLU A 612 -32.72 -17.40 3.01
N THR A 613 -33.71 -17.76 3.83
CA THR A 613 -35.05 -18.20 3.35
C THR A 613 -35.70 -17.13 2.50
N ARG A 614 -35.66 -15.85 2.94
CA ARG A 614 -36.19 -14.72 2.20
C ARG A 614 -35.53 -14.51 0.85
N LEU A 615 -34.20 -14.55 0.80
CA LEU A 615 -33.46 -14.39 -0.47
C LEU A 615 -33.77 -15.53 -1.44
N LYS A 616 -33.94 -16.77 -0.95
CA LYS A 616 -34.34 -17.92 -1.78
C LYS A 616 -35.80 -17.81 -2.27
N ALA A 617 -36.71 -17.31 -1.43
CA ALA A 617 -38.12 -17.16 -1.76
C ALA A 617 -38.40 -15.97 -2.69
N GLU A 618 -37.68 -14.87 -2.51
CA GLU A 618 -37.81 -13.65 -3.32
C GLU A 618 -36.44 -13.23 -3.89
N PRO A 619 -36.03 -13.82 -5.04
CA PRO A 619 -34.71 -13.56 -5.62
C PRO A 619 -34.42 -12.11 -6.01
N THR A 620 -35.44 -11.28 -6.14
CA THR A 620 -35.31 -9.85 -6.49
C THR A 620 -35.33 -8.92 -5.28
N LEU A 621 -35.48 -9.45 -4.07
CA LEU A 621 -35.56 -8.67 -2.83
C LEU A 621 -34.27 -7.84 -2.62
N TRP A 622 -33.11 -8.44 -2.80
CA TRP A 622 -31.85 -7.77 -2.62
C TRP A 622 -31.67 -6.57 -3.55
N GLN A 623 -32.17 -6.64 -4.79
CA GLN A 623 -32.09 -5.52 -5.74
C GLN A 623 -32.90 -4.31 -5.25
N LYS A 624 -34.11 -4.55 -4.71
CA LYS A 624 -34.93 -3.50 -4.12
C LYS A 624 -34.27 -2.86 -2.90
N LEU A 625 -33.66 -3.70 -2.05
CA LEU A 625 -32.92 -3.24 -0.87
C LEU A 625 -31.68 -2.47 -1.28
N LEU A 626 -30.89 -2.98 -2.23
CA LEU A 626 -29.66 -2.35 -2.70
C LEU A 626 -29.92 -0.95 -3.29
N ARG A 627 -30.98 -0.79 -4.07
CA ARG A 627 -31.36 0.54 -4.58
C ARG A 627 -31.67 1.54 -3.46
N ARG A 628 -32.17 1.08 -2.31
CA ARG A 628 -32.41 1.92 -1.12
C ARG A 628 -31.12 2.27 -0.36
N GLN A 629 -30.07 1.47 -0.52
CA GLN A 629 -28.78 1.73 0.11
C GLN A 629 -27.99 2.89 -0.53
N GLN A 630 -28.46 3.47 -1.63
CA GLN A 630 -27.86 4.67 -2.21
C GLN A 630 -28.17 5.91 -1.33
N THR A 631 -27.78 5.86 -0.08
CA THR A 631 -27.91 6.94 0.91
C THR A 631 -26.78 7.95 0.74
N PRO A 632 -26.92 9.19 1.20
CA PRO A 632 -25.83 10.16 1.17
C PRO A 632 -24.53 9.63 1.76
N GLN A 633 -24.60 8.90 2.88
CA GLN A 633 -23.45 8.31 3.53
C GLN A 633 -22.73 7.28 2.65
N MET A 634 -23.48 6.37 2.01
CA MET A 634 -22.89 5.37 1.12
C MET A 634 -22.34 5.98 -0.18
N LEU A 635 -22.94 7.08 -0.64
CA LEU A 635 -22.42 7.84 -1.77
C LEU A 635 -21.15 8.62 -1.40
N GLU A 636 -21.02 9.03 -0.13
CA GLU A 636 -19.77 9.63 0.36
C GLU A 636 -18.65 8.58 0.47
N ALA A 637 -18.96 7.34 0.88
CA ALA A 637 -18.00 6.24 0.84
C ALA A 637 -17.41 6.03 -0.57
N PHE A 638 -18.20 6.27 -1.63
CA PHE A 638 -17.67 6.26 -3.00
C PHE A 638 -16.58 7.32 -3.22
N ASN A 639 -16.80 8.57 -2.79
CA ASN A 639 -15.79 9.62 -2.90
C ASN A 639 -14.50 9.22 -2.18
N VAL A 640 -14.63 8.83 -0.91
CA VAL A 640 -13.47 8.42 -0.09
C VAL A 640 -12.67 7.31 -0.77
N VAL A 641 -13.32 6.28 -1.28
CA VAL A 641 -12.67 5.16 -1.98
C VAL A 641 -12.01 5.63 -3.29
N ALA A 642 -12.70 6.49 -4.06
CA ALA A 642 -12.19 6.99 -5.35
C ALA A 642 -10.99 7.92 -5.16
N ASP A 643 -11.08 8.85 -4.21
CA ASP A 643 -10.01 9.80 -3.88
C ASP A 643 -8.79 9.07 -3.34
N TYR A 644 -8.96 8.16 -2.37
CA TYR A 644 -7.87 7.35 -1.84
C TYR A 644 -7.17 6.54 -2.94
N MET A 645 -7.92 5.92 -3.85
CA MET A 645 -7.35 5.11 -4.92
C MET A 645 -6.56 5.96 -5.93
N ILE A 646 -7.08 7.13 -6.32
CA ILE A 646 -6.40 8.00 -7.28
C ILE A 646 -5.15 8.61 -6.66
N ASP A 647 -5.20 9.01 -5.38
CA ASP A 647 -4.07 9.56 -4.64
C ASP A 647 -2.94 8.54 -4.52
N ASN A 648 -3.24 7.29 -4.19
CA ASN A 648 -2.23 6.23 -4.16
C ASN A 648 -1.62 5.96 -5.55
N THR A 649 -2.42 6.00 -6.60
CA THR A 649 -1.90 5.83 -7.97
C THR A 649 -0.94 6.97 -8.34
N ILE A 650 -1.29 8.19 -8.00
CA ILE A 650 -0.44 9.36 -8.22
C ILE A 650 0.81 9.31 -7.33
N PHE A 651 0.67 8.94 -6.06
CA PHE A 651 1.78 8.80 -5.13
C PHE A 651 2.88 7.86 -5.65
N PHE A 652 2.50 6.64 -6.07
CA PHE A 652 3.49 5.65 -6.53
C PHE A 652 3.99 5.88 -7.96
N PHE A 653 3.15 6.41 -8.86
CA PHE A 653 3.41 6.27 -10.29
C PHE A 653 3.45 7.58 -11.10
N ARG A 654 3.18 8.75 -10.52
CA ARG A 654 3.16 10.02 -11.28
C ARG A 654 4.34 10.17 -12.23
N ASN A 655 5.56 10.18 -11.68
CA ASN A 655 6.78 10.42 -12.46
C ASN A 655 7.01 9.33 -13.53
N ARG A 656 6.65 8.09 -13.24
CA ARG A 656 6.80 6.95 -14.16
C ARG A 656 5.81 7.02 -15.31
N ILE A 657 4.56 7.38 -15.02
CA ILE A 657 3.51 7.59 -16.04
C ILE A 657 3.89 8.75 -16.94
N GLU A 658 4.28 9.89 -16.38
CA GLU A 658 4.67 11.07 -17.16
C GLU A 658 5.88 10.76 -18.05
N SER A 659 6.89 10.11 -17.52
CA SER A 659 8.06 9.68 -18.29
C SER A 659 7.70 8.74 -19.45
N ALA A 660 6.81 7.76 -19.21
CA ALA A 660 6.37 6.83 -20.23
C ALA A 660 5.60 7.53 -21.38
N PHE A 661 4.74 8.51 -21.06
CA PHE A 661 4.02 9.28 -22.07
C PHE A 661 4.90 10.31 -22.81
N HIS A 662 6.06 10.65 -22.26
CA HIS A 662 7.05 11.50 -22.94
C HIS A 662 8.12 10.70 -23.67
N SER A 663 8.11 9.37 -23.60
CA SER A 663 9.04 8.51 -24.33
C SER A 663 8.87 8.70 -25.84
N PRO A 664 9.99 8.71 -26.62
CA PRO A 664 9.94 8.73 -28.08
C PRO A 664 9.18 7.54 -28.68
N ASP A 665 9.18 6.41 -27.97
CA ASP A 665 8.52 5.17 -28.39
C ASP A 665 7.00 5.17 -28.17
N TYR A 666 6.48 6.14 -27.43
CA TYR A 666 5.05 6.24 -27.19
C TYR A 666 4.32 6.83 -28.41
N VAL A 667 3.53 6.00 -29.05
CA VAL A 667 2.63 6.43 -30.14
C VAL A 667 1.22 6.62 -29.55
N PRO A 668 0.71 7.87 -29.45
CA PRO A 668 -0.64 8.08 -28.95
C PRO A 668 -1.68 7.45 -29.88
N SER A 669 -2.67 6.75 -29.31
CA SER A 669 -3.80 6.23 -30.05
C SER A 669 -4.65 7.39 -30.60
N GLY A 670 -4.68 7.56 -31.90
CA GLY A 670 -5.40 8.60 -32.62
C GLY A 670 -4.59 9.08 -33.81
N LYS A 671 -5.25 9.74 -34.78
CA LYS A 671 -4.52 10.46 -35.85
C LYS A 671 -3.50 11.36 -35.17
N PRO A 672 -2.24 11.42 -35.66
CA PRO A 672 -1.28 12.36 -35.15
C PRO A 672 -1.88 13.76 -35.30
N ARG A 673 -2.54 14.25 -34.24
CA ARG A 673 -2.71 15.69 -34.11
C ARG A 673 -1.28 16.18 -34.02
N SER A 674 -0.84 16.97 -35.00
CA SER A 674 0.39 17.73 -34.88
C SER A 674 0.39 18.29 -33.46
N ARG A 675 1.32 17.83 -32.64
CA ARG A 675 1.42 18.32 -31.25
C ARG A 675 1.51 19.82 -31.35
N ARG A 676 0.49 20.55 -30.95
CA ARG A 676 0.64 21.97 -30.66
C ARG A 676 1.74 22.11 -29.65
N THR A 677 2.93 22.39 -30.13
CA THR A 677 4.07 22.65 -29.26
C THR A 677 3.94 24.08 -28.72
N LYS A 678 4.61 24.40 -27.64
CA LYS A 678 4.72 25.80 -27.20
C LYS A 678 5.25 26.70 -28.32
N ASN A 679 6.01 26.14 -29.26
CA ASN A 679 6.43 26.86 -30.47
C ASN A 679 5.26 27.19 -31.38
N ASP A 680 4.30 26.31 -31.57
CA ASP A 680 3.12 26.56 -32.42
C ASP A 680 2.24 27.64 -31.79
N THR A 681 2.09 27.64 -30.47
CA THR A 681 1.39 28.69 -29.72
C THR A 681 2.10 30.03 -29.88
N ILE A 682 3.43 30.07 -29.77
CA ILE A 682 4.23 31.29 -29.99
C ILE A 682 4.04 31.77 -31.43
N TYR A 683 4.14 30.86 -32.43
CA TYR A 683 3.96 31.18 -33.82
C TYR A 683 2.56 31.78 -34.11
N GLU A 684 1.50 31.22 -33.52
CA GLU A 684 0.13 31.72 -33.69
C GLU A 684 -0.08 33.11 -33.08
N GLN A 685 0.52 33.39 -31.92
CA GLN A 685 0.39 34.68 -31.22
C GLN A 685 1.21 35.82 -31.85
N LEU A 686 2.23 35.49 -32.61
CA LEU A 686 3.01 36.50 -33.35
C LEU A 686 2.17 37.11 -34.48
N ALA A 687 2.40 38.39 -34.78
CA ALA A 687 1.83 39.05 -35.97
C ALA A 687 2.39 38.44 -37.25
N ASP A 688 1.77 38.70 -38.44
CA ASP A 688 2.27 38.22 -39.72
C ASP A 688 3.69 38.76 -40.03
N ARG A 689 4.00 39.97 -39.59
CA ARG A 689 5.33 40.53 -39.59
C ARG A 689 5.72 40.85 -38.16
N PHE A 690 6.85 40.34 -37.72
CA PHE A 690 7.31 40.47 -36.34
C PHE A 690 8.83 40.57 -36.26
N THR A 691 9.31 41.11 -35.14
CA THR A 691 10.73 41.25 -34.81
C THR A 691 11.22 40.12 -33.90
N THR A 692 12.55 39.99 -33.80
CA THR A 692 13.15 39.04 -32.84
C THR A 692 12.77 39.35 -31.40
N GLU A 693 12.57 40.63 -31.02
CA GLU A 693 12.18 41.03 -29.69
C GLU A 693 10.74 40.65 -29.40
N GLU A 694 9.81 40.90 -30.30
CA GLU A 694 8.42 40.45 -30.16
C GLU A 694 8.32 38.91 -30.05
N ALA A 695 9.15 38.18 -30.82
CA ALA A 695 9.23 36.73 -30.68
C ALA A 695 9.81 36.29 -29.32
N TYR A 696 10.72 37.07 -28.75
CA TYR A 696 11.27 36.83 -27.43
C TYR A 696 10.22 37.08 -26.32
N ASP A 697 9.53 38.23 -26.38
CA ASP A 697 8.48 38.59 -25.41
C ASP A 697 7.30 37.62 -25.46
N THR A 698 6.86 37.21 -26.67
CA THR A 698 5.85 36.18 -26.84
C THR A 698 6.33 34.81 -26.30
N SER A 699 7.63 34.52 -26.50
CA SER A 699 8.19 33.28 -25.92
C SER A 699 8.24 33.31 -24.42
N ILE A 700 8.49 34.44 -23.78
CA ILE A 700 8.42 34.60 -22.32
C ILE A 700 6.97 34.42 -21.85
N SER A 701 6.00 35.06 -22.52
CA SER A 701 4.58 34.93 -22.12
C SER A 701 4.06 33.47 -22.18
N VAL A 702 4.54 32.68 -23.18
CA VAL A 702 4.09 31.29 -23.37
C VAL A 702 4.89 30.27 -22.57
N ARG A 703 6.16 30.55 -22.25
CA ARG A 703 7.09 29.59 -21.64
C ARG A 703 7.57 29.94 -20.24
N GLY A 704 7.38 31.22 -19.80
CA GLY A 704 7.92 31.75 -18.57
C GLY A 704 9.33 32.37 -18.73
N PHE A 705 9.85 32.96 -17.65
CA PHE A 705 11.07 33.75 -17.63
C PHE A 705 12.38 32.99 -17.88
N GLU A 706 12.38 31.68 -17.97
CA GLU A 706 13.58 30.86 -18.25
C GLU A 706 13.99 30.84 -19.74
N VAL A 707 13.33 31.60 -20.60
CA VAL A 707 13.62 31.64 -22.01
C VAL A 707 14.83 32.55 -22.28
N THR A 708 15.93 31.97 -22.79
CA THR A 708 17.09 32.75 -23.21
C THR A 708 16.93 33.23 -24.65
N LYS A 709 17.50 34.41 -24.99
CA LYS A 709 17.52 34.92 -26.35
C LYS A 709 18.09 33.93 -27.37
N GLY A 710 19.12 33.14 -26.98
CA GLY A 710 19.69 32.08 -27.79
C GLY A 710 18.71 30.97 -28.20
N ARG A 711 17.79 30.59 -27.28
CA ARG A 711 16.72 29.60 -27.59
C ARG A 711 15.73 30.16 -28.63
N VAL A 712 15.40 31.43 -28.55
CA VAL A 712 14.50 32.08 -29.50
C VAL A 712 15.16 32.19 -30.88
N PHE A 713 16.44 32.58 -30.95
CA PHE A 713 17.20 32.56 -32.21
C PHE A 713 17.24 31.16 -32.84
N THR A 714 17.45 30.11 -32.04
CA THR A 714 17.42 28.73 -32.52
C THR A 714 16.03 28.34 -33.04
N MET A 715 14.96 28.79 -32.40
CA MET A 715 13.58 28.56 -32.83
C MET A 715 13.30 29.27 -34.17
N LEU A 716 13.63 30.57 -34.30
CA LEU A 716 13.45 31.34 -35.53
C LEU A 716 14.26 30.78 -36.68
N TYR A 717 15.51 30.35 -36.46
CA TYR A 717 16.34 29.68 -37.45
C TYR A 717 15.71 28.37 -37.94
N ARG A 718 15.12 27.58 -37.05
CA ARG A 718 14.40 26.35 -37.43
C ARG A 718 13.16 26.66 -38.26
N TRP A 719 12.38 27.68 -37.88
CA TRP A 719 11.21 28.10 -38.63
C TRP A 719 11.57 28.61 -40.03
N GLU A 720 12.67 29.36 -40.18
CA GLU A 720 13.20 29.79 -41.44
C GLU A 720 13.62 28.59 -42.33
N LYS A 721 14.33 27.63 -41.76
CA LYS A 721 14.71 26.37 -42.44
C LYS A 721 13.52 25.50 -42.86
N GLN A 722 12.46 25.53 -42.08
CA GLN A 722 11.20 24.80 -42.36
C GLN A 722 10.28 25.57 -43.31
N GLY A 723 10.66 26.77 -43.71
CA GLY A 723 9.85 27.62 -44.58
C GLY A 723 8.57 28.16 -43.91
N MET A 724 8.52 28.18 -42.55
CA MET A 724 7.41 28.74 -41.79
C MET A 724 7.48 30.26 -41.68
N VAL A 725 8.68 30.83 -41.71
CA VAL A 725 8.92 32.25 -41.72
C VAL A 725 9.98 32.59 -42.80
N GLU A 726 9.87 33.78 -43.35
CA GLU A 726 10.85 34.38 -44.25
C GLU A 726 11.52 35.54 -43.53
N ARG A 727 12.84 35.59 -43.56
CA ARG A 727 13.60 36.69 -42.99
C ARG A 727 13.64 37.86 -44.00
N LEU A 728 13.05 39.01 -43.64
CA LEU A 728 12.98 40.20 -44.49
C LEU A 728 14.21 41.09 -44.28
N ASP A 729 14.69 41.21 -43.04
CA ASP A 729 15.84 42.04 -42.67
C ASP A 729 16.49 41.49 -41.39
N LYS A 730 17.58 42.11 -40.95
CA LYS A 730 18.25 41.73 -39.69
C LYS A 730 17.29 41.87 -38.52
N GLY A 731 16.83 40.69 -37.99
CA GLY A 731 15.91 40.61 -36.85
C GLY A 731 14.42 40.83 -37.18
N VAL A 732 14.04 40.90 -38.48
CA VAL A 732 12.64 41.06 -38.92
C VAL A 732 12.22 39.86 -39.77
N TYR A 733 11.09 39.26 -39.40
CA TYR A 733 10.56 38.06 -40.05
C TYR A 733 9.12 38.29 -40.51
N ARG A 734 8.69 37.49 -41.48
CA ARG A 734 7.31 37.43 -41.97
C ARG A 734 6.86 35.98 -42.02
N LYS A 735 5.63 35.71 -41.55
CA LYS A 735 4.99 34.40 -41.66
C LYS A 735 4.75 34.04 -43.16
N THR A 736 5.03 32.81 -43.54
CA THR A 736 4.73 32.30 -44.86
C THR A 736 3.36 31.62 -44.84
N GLN A 737 2.52 31.84 -45.88
CA GLN A 737 1.16 31.27 -45.95
C GLN A 737 1.09 29.73 -46.06
N ARG A 738 2.24 29.04 -46.02
CA ARG A 738 2.31 27.56 -46.12
C ARG A 738 2.09 26.78 -44.83
N ALA A 739 1.78 27.43 -43.72
CA ALA A 739 1.69 26.77 -42.40
C ALA A 739 0.31 26.20 -42.04
N VAL A 740 -0.63 26.07 -42.95
CA VAL A 740 -2.01 25.60 -42.65
C VAL A 740 -2.38 24.30 -43.36
N VAL A 741 -1.42 23.46 -43.72
CA VAL A 741 -1.71 22.10 -44.21
C VAL A 741 -0.74 21.12 -43.57
N LEU A 742 -1.01 20.77 -42.32
CA LEU A 742 -0.55 19.50 -41.70
C LEU A 742 -1.57 19.05 -40.66
#